data_e3030b104159e127b8506087fe63b902
#
_entry.id   e3030b104159e127b8506087fe63b902
#
_cell.length_a   1.000
_cell.length_b   1.000
_cell.length_c   1.000
_cell.angle_alpha   90.00
_cell.angle_beta   90.00
_cell.angle_gamma   90.00
#
_symmetry.space_group_name_H-M   'P 1'
#
loop_
_entity.id
_entity.type
_entity.pdbx_description
1 polymer ?
#
loop_
_entity_poly.entity_id
_entity_poly.type
_entity_poly.pdbx_seq_one_letter_code
_entity_poly.pdbx_strand_id
1 'polypeptide(L)'
;MQPTLEDQERHLLVKVIDRVLYKLDELVRPYVHKVLVVIEPLLIDEDYYARVEGREIISNLSKAAGLATMIAAMRPDIDNIDEYVRNTTARAFSVVASALGIPALLPFLKAVCQSKKSWQARHTGIKIVQQIAILIGCAVLPHLRSLVEIIEHGLSDENQKVRTITALSLAALAEASAPYGIESFDSVLKPLWKGIRQHRGKVLAAFLKAIGFIIPLMEALYASYYTKEVMLILIREFQSPDEEMKKIVLKVVKQCVSTEGVEAEYIRTDILPEFFRNFWVRRMALDRRNYKQLVETTVEIANKVGVADIVGRVVEDLKDESEPYRRMVMETIEKVVTNLGSSDIDARLEELLIDGILYAFQEQTSDDANVMLNGFGAVVNSLGQRVKPYLPQICGTIKWRLNNKSAKVRQQAADLISRIAVVMKQCHEEQLMGHLGVVLYEYLGEEYPEVLGSILGALKSIVNVIGMTKMTPPIKDLLPRLTPILKNRHEKVQENCIDLVGRIADRGAEFVPAREWMRICFELLEMLKAHKKGIRRATVNTFGYIAKAIGPQDVLATLLNNLKVQERQNRVCTTVAIAIVAETCSPFTVLPALMNEYRVPELNVQNGVLKSLSFLFEYIGEMGKDYIYAVTPLLEDALMDRDLVHRQTAASAVKHMALGVAGLGCEDALVHLLNYVWPNIFETSPHVINAVMEAIEGMRVALGAAVVLNYCLQGLFHPARKVREVYWKIYNSLYIGAQDALVAAYPSLEDEHNNVYKRSELMMFI
;
A
#
# COMPACT_ATOMS: atom_id res chain seq x y z
N MET A 1 20.63 -0.50 27.13
CA MET A 1 19.69 -1.63 27.00
C MET A 1 20.49 -2.92 26.82
N GLN A 2 20.09 -3.96 27.52
CA GLN A 2 20.78 -5.25 27.43
C GLN A 2 20.42 -5.97 26.13
N PRO A 3 21.38 -6.61 25.43
CA PRO A 3 21.11 -7.33 24.19
C PRO A 3 20.15 -8.51 24.32
N THR A 4 19.96 -9.00 25.56
CA THR A 4 19.11 -10.18 25.87
C THR A 4 17.64 -9.81 26.13
N LEU A 5 17.26 -8.54 26.08
CA LEU A 5 15.86 -8.12 26.28
C LEU A 5 14.99 -8.56 25.10
N GLU A 6 13.78 -9.04 25.40
CA GLU A 6 12.77 -9.31 24.40
C GLU A 6 12.33 -8.01 23.71
N ASP A 7 11.88 -8.13 22.46
CA ASP A 7 11.52 -6.96 21.65
C ASP A 7 10.46 -6.07 22.31
N GLN A 8 9.47 -6.66 22.99
CA GLN A 8 8.42 -5.92 23.70
C GLN A 8 8.97 -5.12 24.88
N GLU A 9 9.89 -5.70 25.65
CA GLU A 9 10.54 -5.03 26.78
C GLU A 9 11.43 -3.90 26.30
N ARG A 10 12.18 -4.11 25.24
CA ARG A 10 13.02 -3.09 24.59
C ARG A 10 12.18 -1.92 24.10
N HIS A 11 11.08 -2.20 23.43
CA HIS A 11 10.14 -1.18 22.94
C HIS A 11 9.57 -0.35 24.09
N LEU A 12 9.18 -0.99 25.19
CA LEU A 12 8.69 -0.29 26.38
C LEU A 12 9.76 0.61 27.00
N LEU A 13 11.00 0.13 27.12
CA LEU A 13 12.12 0.92 27.65
C LEU A 13 12.44 2.11 26.77
N VAL A 14 12.39 1.95 25.45
CA VAL A 14 12.59 3.05 24.49
C VAL A 14 11.53 4.13 24.68
N LYS A 15 10.27 3.75 24.87
CA LYS A 15 9.19 4.70 25.19
C LYS A 15 9.40 5.43 26.51
N VAL A 16 9.88 4.74 27.54
CA VAL A 16 10.19 5.34 28.82
C VAL A 16 11.31 6.38 28.66
N ILE A 17 12.36 6.03 27.93
CA ILE A 17 13.46 6.96 27.63
C ILE A 17 12.93 8.22 26.94
N ASP A 18 12.12 8.06 25.92
CA ASP A 18 11.52 9.17 25.18
C ASP A 18 10.70 10.09 26.09
N ARG A 19 9.87 9.51 26.97
CA ARG A 19 9.07 10.25 27.94
C ARG A 19 9.93 11.02 28.94
N VAL A 20 10.98 10.40 29.44
CA VAL A 20 11.92 11.04 30.38
C VAL A 20 12.63 12.21 29.71
N LEU A 21 13.12 12.03 28.48
CA LEU A 21 13.79 13.08 27.73
C LEU A 21 12.86 14.26 27.44
N TYR A 22 11.62 13.98 27.10
CA TYR A 22 10.62 15.03 26.89
C TYR A 22 10.40 15.89 28.14
N LYS A 23 10.36 15.25 29.33
CA LYS A 23 10.18 15.94 30.59
C LYS A 23 11.40 16.76 31.01
N LEU A 24 12.60 16.29 30.68
CA LEU A 24 13.85 16.99 31.05
C LEU A 24 14.09 18.23 30.19
N ASP A 25 13.66 18.23 28.95
CA ASP A 25 13.88 19.31 27.97
C ASP A 25 15.35 19.76 27.95
N GLU A 26 15.68 21.00 28.17
CA GLU A 26 17.07 21.52 28.15
C GLU A 26 18.02 20.80 29.12
N LEU A 27 17.50 20.23 30.19
CA LEU A 27 18.28 19.49 31.18
C LEU A 27 18.89 18.20 30.61
N VAL A 28 18.55 17.81 29.40
CA VAL A 28 19.13 16.64 28.72
C VAL A 28 20.59 16.83 28.32
N ARG A 29 21.08 18.08 28.22
CA ARG A 29 22.41 18.38 27.68
C ARG A 29 23.55 17.54 28.29
N PRO A 30 23.65 17.37 29.65
CA PRO A 30 24.71 16.55 30.23
C PRO A 30 24.63 15.05 29.88
N TYR A 31 23.47 14.59 29.42
CA TYR A 31 23.19 13.17 29.19
C TYR A 31 23.18 12.77 27.72
N VAL A 32 23.39 13.72 26.79
CA VAL A 32 23.27 13.48 25.33
C VAL A 32 24.14 12.34 24.88
N HIS A 33 25.40 12.27 25.26
CA HIS A 33 26.30 11.19 24.87
C HIS A 33 25.80 9.82 25.33
N LYS A 34 25.34 9.71 26.57
CA LYS A 34 24.82 8.46 27.14
C LYS A 34 23.56 7.99 26.41
N VAL A 35 22.68 8.92 26.08
CA VAL A 35 21.45 8.61 25.33
C VAL A 35 21.78 8.14 23.91
N LEU A 36 22.70 8.81 23.23
CA LEU A 36 23.11 8.44 21.88
C LEU A 36 23.71 7.03 21.81
N VAL A 37 24.55 6.65 22.77
CA VAL A 37 25.13 5.32 22.86
C VAL A 37 24.04 4.23 22.87
N VAL A 38 22.94 4.50 23.57
CA VAL A 38 21.82 3.54 23.68
C VAL A 38 20.92 3.56 22.43
N ILE A 39 20.66 4.74 21.87
CA ILE A 39 19.65 4.93 20.82
C ILE A 39 20.21 4.77 19.40
N GLU A 40 21.46 5.15 19.14
CA GLU A 40 22.06 5.04 17.80
C GLU A 40 21.94 3.63 17.17
N PRO A 41 22.12 2.52 17.92
CA PRO A 41 21.96 1.18 17.36
C PRO A 41 20.55 0.91 16.81
N LEU A 42 19.52 1.61 17.30
CA LEU A 42 18.16 1.46 16.78
C LEU A 42 18.03 1.95 15.34
N LEU A 43 18.90 2.85 14.89
CA LEU A 43 18.85 3.38 13.53
C LEU A 43 19.15 2.33 12.45
N ILE A 44 19.77 1.23 12.82
CA ILE A 44 20.12 0.13 11.93
C ILE A 44 19.42 -1.18 12.30
N ASP A 45 18.43 -1.12 13.21
CA ASP A 45 17.66 -2.28 13.62
C ASP A 45 16.89 -2.89 12.43
N GLU A 46 16.70 -4.20 12.44
CA GLU A 46 15.95 -4.90 11.39
C GLU A 46 14.47 -4.50 11.41
N ASP A 47 13.93 -4.19 12.58
CA ASP A 47 12.55 -3.74 12.73
C ASP A 47 12.40 -2.28 12.29
N TYR A 48 11.51 -2.05 11.33
CA TYR A 48 11.18 -0.71 10.84
C TYR A 48 10.71 0.22 11.95
N TYR A 49 9.86 -0.27 12.87
CA TYR A 49 9.33 0.55 13.96
C TYR A 49 10.41 0.97 14.95
N ALA A 50 11.38 0.11 15.21
CA ALA A 50 12.54 0.46 16.04
C ALA A 50 13.36 1.58 15.40
N ARG A 51 13.58 1.54 14.09
CA ARG A 51 14.27 2.60 13.36
C ARG A 51 13.54 3.94 13.44
N VAL A 52 12.22 3.91 13.29
CA VAL A 52 11.38 5.13 13.40
C VAL A 52 11.45 5.71 14.80
N GLU A 53 11.32 4.89 15.83
CA GLU A 53 11.43 5.33 17.23
C GLU A 53 12.80 5.94 17.53
N GLY A 54 13.86 5.29 17.07
CA GLY A 54 15.24 5.80 17.25
C GLY A 54 15.42 7.18 16.62
N ARG A 55 14.94 7.37 15.41
CA ARG A 55 14.97 8.66 14.71
C ARG A 55 14.17 9.73 15.45
N GLU A 56 12.99 9.38 15.94
CA GLU A 56 12.13 10.30 16.68
C GLU A 56 12.81 10.78 17.97
N ILE A 57 13.42 9.88 18.73
CA ILE A 57 14.12 10.21 19.96
C ILE A 57 15.31 11.12 19.68
N ILE A 58 16.14 10.80 18.69
CA ILE A 58 17.29 11.64 18.33
C ILE A 58 16.85 13.02 17.83
N SER A 59 15.76 13.07 17.07
CA SER A 59 15.17 14.32 16.61
C SER A 59 14.75 15.21 17.78
N ASN A 60 14.02 14.66 18.75
CA ASN A 60 13.57 15.37 19.93
C ASN A 60 14.74 15.80 20.82
N LEU A 61 15.72 14.92 20.97
CA LEU A 61 16.95 15.20 21.71
C LEU A 61 17.71 16.38 21.07
N SER A 62 17.80 16.41 19.75
CA SER A 62 18.47 17.48 19.01
C SER A 62 17.81 18.83 19.22
N LYS A 63 16.48 18.87 19.22
CA LYS A 63 15.70 20.08 19.46
C LYS A 63 15.85 20.58 20.88
N ALA A 64 15.91 19.68 21.85
CA ALA A 64 16.05 20.03 23.27
C ALA A 64 17.48 20.45 23.63
N ALA A 65 18.49 19.73 23.17
CA ALA A 65 19.89 19.96 23.49
C ALA A 65 20.52 21.11 22.68
N GLY A 66 20.08 21.28 21.43
CA GLY A 66 20.65 22.25 20.50
C GLY A 66 21.84 21.70 19.71
N LEU A 67 22.14 22.36 18.58
CA LEU A 67 23.15 21.91 17.64
C LEU A 67 24.55 21.81 18.23
N ALA A 68 24.99 22.82 18.98
CA ALA A 68 26.32 22.85 19.56
C ALA A 68 26.57 21.68 20.52
N THR A 69 25.59 21.33 21.34
CA THR A 69 25.65 20.20 22.27
C THR A 69 25.70 18.88 21.53
N MET A 70 24.87 18.73 20.49
CA MET A 70 24.85 17.52 19.65
C MET A 70 26.20 17.31 18.96
N ILE A 71 26.77 18.35 18.36
CA ILE A 71 28.07 18.27 17.69
C ILE A 71 29.17 17.90 18.70
N ALA A 72 29.19 18.55 19.86
CA ALA A 72 30.18 18.25 20.88
C ALA A 72 30.13 16.79 21.36
N ALA A 73 28.92 16.24 21.49
CA ALA A 73 28.73 14.85 21.90
C ALA A 73 29.14 13.84 20.84
N MET A 74 28.97 14.16 19.55
CA MET A 74 29.14 13.20 18.44
C MET A 74 30.48 13.35 17.72
N ARG A 75 31.14 14.50 17.86
CA ARG A 75 32.40 14.78 17.18
C ARG A 75 33.51 13.77 17.43
N PRO A 76 33.73 13.22 18.65
CA PRO A 76 34.75 12.23 18.90
C PRO A 76 34.63 10.93 18.07
N ASP A 77 33.43 10.63 17.61
CA ASP A 77 33.15 9.38 16.86
C ASP A 77 33.26 9.55 15.33
N ILE A 78 33.45 10.76 14.86
CA ILE A 78 33.53 11.05 13.41
C ILE A 78 34.77 10.40 12.77
N ASP A 79 35.90 10.40 13.43
CA ASP A 79 37.14 9.80 12.98
C ASP A 79 37.53 8.53 13.74
N ASN A 80 36.55 7.88 14.35
CA ASN A 80 36.78 6.65 15.10
C ASN A 80 37.38 5.57 14.17
N ILE A 81 38.29 4.77 14.71
CA ILE A 81 38.93 3.68 13.98
C ILE A 81 37.91 2.65 13.51
N ASP A 82 36.87 2.39 14.31
CA ASP A 82 35.81 1.45 14.00
C ASP A 82 34.83 2.05 12.99
N GLU A 83 34.76 1.42 11.83
CA GLU A 83 33.84 1.82 10.75
C GLU A 83 32.38 1.76 11.16
N TYR A 84 32.00 0.79 12.02
CA TYR A 84 30.64 0.68 12.55
C TYR A 84 30.25 1.95 13.33
N VAL A 85 31.13 2.42 14.21
CA VAL A 85 30.90 3.65 14.99
C VAL A 85 30.75 4.86 14.08
N ARG A 86 31.62 5.01 13.07
CA ARG A 86 31.52 6.10 12.09
C ARG A 86 30.21 6.06 11.33
N ASN A 87 29.74 4.86 10.94
CA ASN A 87 28.50 4.70 10.17
C ASN A 87 27.27 5.04 11.00
N THR A 88 27.20 4.60 12.26
CA THR A 88 26.08 4.95 13.15
C THR A 88 26.07 6.44 13.48
N THR A 89 27.23 7.02 13.68
CA THR A 89 27.39 8.47 13.90
C THR A 89 26.90 9.27 12.68
N ALA A 90 27.26 8.86 11.49
CA ALA A 90 26.79 9.52 10.26
C ALA A 90 25.26 9.48 10.14
N ARG A 91 24.64 8.36 10.48
CA ARG A 91 23.17 8.24 10.49
C ARG A 91 22.53 9.15 11.52
N ALA A 92 23.12 9.22 12.73
CA ALA A 92 22.63 10.10 13.78
C ALA A 92 22.72 11.58 13.37
N PHE A 93 23.80 12.00 12.72
CA PHE A 93 23.93 13.36 12.18
C PHE A 93 22.89 13.69 11.11
N SER A 94 22.50 12.72 10.31
CA SER A 94 21.43 12.94 9.31
C SER A 94 20.10 13.24 9.99
N VAL A 95 19.82 12.61 11.13
CA VAL A 95 18.62 12.90 11.94
C VAL A 95 18.71 14.30 12.55
N VAL A 96 19.89 14.70 13.05
CA VAL A 96 20.14 16.07 13.54
C VAL A 96 19.85 17.10 12.45
N ALA A 97 20.33 16.85 11.22
CA ALA A 97 20.07 17.73 10.07
C ALA A 97 18.58 17.83 9.75
N SER A 98 17.87 16.71 9.83
CA SER A 98 16.42 16.68 9.64
C SER A 98 15.68 17.50 10.71
N ALA A 99 16.13 17.40 11.96
CA ALA A 99 15.50 18.08 13.09
C ALA A 99 15.76 19.59 13.14
N LEU A 100 17.00 20.01 12.85
CA LEU A 100 17.47 21.38 13.03
C LEU A 100 17.64 22.15 11.70
N GLY A 101 17.51 21.45 10.58
CA GLY A 101 17.68 22.03 9.26
C GLY A 101 19.10 21.83 8.69
N ILE A 102 19.18 21.61 7.39
CA ILE A 102 20.44 21.41 6.68
C ILE A 102 21.36 22.66 6.79
N PRO A 103 20.84 23.90 6.60
CA PRO A 103 21.71 25.09 6.64
C PRO A 103 22.53 25.22 7.92
N ALA A 104 21.98 24.81 9.06
CA ALA A 104 22.66 24.88 10.35
C ALA A 104 23.91 23.99 10.40
N LEU A 105 23.89 22.85 9.70
CA LEU A 105 25.00 21.90 9.65
C LEU A 105 26.03 22.19 8.57
N LEU A 106 25.73 23.01 7.57
CA LEU A 106 26.63 23.21 6.40
C LEU A 106 28.07 23.61 6.78
N PRO A 107 28.31 24.58 7.69
CA PRO A 107 29.70 24.93 8.07
C PRO A 107 30.45 23.77 8.71
N PHE A 108 29.78 22.99 9.56
CA PHE A 108 30.35 21.81 10.20
C PHE A 108 30.67 20.73 9.16
N LEU A 109 29.74 20.44 8.25
CA LEU A 109 29.92 19.44 7.18
C LEU A 109 31.10 19.83 6.28
N LYS A 110 31.20 21.09 5.91
CA LYS A 110 32.31 21.59 5.10
C LYS A 110 33.65 21.33 5.79
N ALA A 111 33.76 21.65 7.05
CA ALA A 111 34.98 21.44 7.83
C ALA A 111 35.37 19.96 7.93
N VAL A 112 34.39 19.08 8.18
CA VAL A 112 34.64 17.63 8.30
C VAL A 112 34.98 17.00 6.96
N CYS A 113 34.23 17.28 5.92
CA CYS A 113 34.43 16.71 4.58
C CYS A 113 35.76 17.14 3.94
N GLN A 114 36.29 18.29 4.35
CA GLN A 114 37.53 18.86 3.81
C GLN A 114 38.67 18.77 4.82
N SER A 115 38.59 17.95 5.84
CA SER A 115 39.66 17.72 6.81
C SER A 115 40.95 17.27 6.13
N LYS A 116 42.03 18.01 6.37
CA LYS A 116 43.37 17.68 5.82
C LYS A 116 44.07 16.61 6.62
N LYS A 117 43.67 16.34 7.86
CA LYS A 117 44.37 15.48 8.80
C LYS A 117 43.89 14.04 8.79
N SER A 118 42.62 13.80 8.54
CA SER A 118 42.00 12.49 8.71
C SER A 118 41.11 12.13 7.53
N TRP A 119 41.47 11.06 6.83
CA TRP A 119 40.61 10.52 5.78
C TRP A 119 39.33 9.92 6.36
N GLN A 120 39.38 9.38 7.61
CA GLN A 120 38.21 8.86 8.29
C GLN A 120 37.17 9.95 8.52
N ALA A 121 37.63 11.15 8.91
CA ALA A 121 36.74 12.31 9.05
C ALA A 121 36.10 12.69 7.72
N ARG A 122 36.89 12.76 6.62
CA ARG A 122 36.36 13.05 5.28
C ARG A 122 35.32 12.02 4.87
N HIS A 123 35.61 10.73 5.07
CA HIS A 123 34.70 9.64 4.76
C HIS A 123 33.39 9.77 5.54
N THR A 124 33.46 10.00 6.85
CA THR A 124 32.29 10.15 7.72
C THR A 124 31.45 11.36 7.31
N GLY A 125 32.10 12.52 7.08
CA GLY A 125 31.39 13.72 6.64
C GLY A 125 30.63 13.55 5.34
N ILE A 126 31.27 12.90 4.35
CA ILE A 126 30.64 12.61 3.05
C ILE A 126 29.50 11.60 3.24
N LYS A 127 29.68 10.64 4.13
CA LYS A 127 28.61 9.70 4.47
C LYS A 127 27.43 10.38 5.16
N ILE A 128 27.66 11.39 5.96
CA ILE A 128 26.58 12.22 6.54
C ILE A 128 25.73 12.83 5.43
N VAL A 129 26.37 13.38 4.41
CA VAL A 129 25.66 13.96 3.24
C VAL A 129 24.82 12.90 2.53
N GLN A 130 25.37 11.71 2.33
CA GLN A 130 24.62 10.58 1.77
C GLN A 130 23.39 10.25 2.61
N GLN A 131 23.55 10.13 3.92
CA GLN A 131 22.45 9.79 4.83
C GLN A 131 21.40 10.89 4.92
N ILE A 132 21.80 12.15 4.82
CA ILE A 132 20.87 13.28 4.70
C ILE A 132 20.01 13.14 3.44
N ALA A 133 20.61 12.84 2.30
CA ALA A 133 19.88 12.65 1.06
C ALA A 133 18.87 11.49 1.16
N ILE A 134 19.26 10.37 1.75
CA ILE A 134 18.41 9.19 1.93
C ILE A 134 17.25 9.50 2.88
N LEU A 135 17.52 10.16 4.00
CA LEU A 135 16.52 10.42 5.03
C LEU A 135 15.53 11.52 4.63
N ILE A 136 16.03 12.63 4.12
CA ILE A 136 15.22 13.84 3.86
C ILE A 136 14.57 13.79 2.48
N GLY A 137 15.19 13.13 1.50
CA GLY A 137 14.64 12.99 0.16
C GLY A 137 14.60 14.34 -0.58
N CYS A 138 13.48 14.63 -1.25
CA CYS A 138 13.36 15.82 -2.13
C CYS A 138 13.58 17.16 -1.41
N ALA A 139 13.48 17.21 -0.10
CA ALA A 139 13.72 18.43 0.68
C ALA A 139 15.20 18.87 0.66
N VAL A 140 16.13 18.06 0.14
CA VAL A 140 17.52 18.47 -0.08
C VAL A 140 17.67 19.42 -1.26
N LEU A 141 16.70 19.51 -2.14
CA LEU A 141 16.80 20.27 -3.40
C LEU A 141 17.26 21.73 -3.23
N PRO A 142 16.73 22.52 -2.28
CA PRO A 142 17.22 23.88 -2.05
C PRO A 142 18.68 23.96 -1.62
N HIS A 143 19.23 22.88 -1.07
CA HIS A 143 20.60 22.81 -0.54
C HIS A 143 21.53 21.98 -1.40
N LEU A 144 21.04 21.48 -2.53
CA LEU A 144 21.74 20.51 -3.38
C LEU A 144 23.11 21.05 -3.85
N ARG A 145 23.15 22.27 -4.35
CA ARG A 145 24.40 22.88 -4.83
C ARG A 145 25.44 22.97 -3.72
N SER A 146 25.02 23.42 -2.54
CA SER A 146 25.92 23.53 -1.38
C SER A 146 26.47 22.18 -0.96
N LEU A 147 25.62 21.14 -0.94
CA LEU A 147 26.02 19.78 -0.57
C LEU A 147 26.99 19.18 -1.60
N VAL A 148 26.74 19.38 -2.90
CA VAL A 148 27.65 18.91 -3.95
C VAL A 148 29.01 19.61 -3.85
N GLU A 149 29.01 20.91 -3.66
CA GLU A 149 30.29 21.70 -3.54
C GLU A 149 31.13 21.25 -2.35
N ILE A 150 30.45 20.84 -1.25
CA ILE A 150 31.15 20.36 -0.04
C ILE A 150 31.88 19.04 -0.31
N ILE A 151 31.32 18.14 -1.09
CA ILE A 151 31.85 16.78 -1.25
C ILE A 151 32.57 16.51 -2.57
N GLU A 152 32.42 17.36 -3.57
CA GLU A 152 32.92 17.10 -4.94
C GLU A 152 34.42 16.76 -5.03
N HIS A 153 35.24 17.38 -4.20
CA HIS A 153 36.68 17.13 -4.15
C HIS A 153 37.04 15.69 -3.78
N GLY A 154 36.12 15.00 -3.09
CA GLY A 154 36.31 13.60 -2.70
C GLY A 154 36.45 12.63 -3.87
N LEU A 155 35.98 13.01 -5.08
CA LEU A 155 36.15 12.18 -6.28
C LEU A 155 37.63 12.01 -6.67
N SER A 156 38.48 12.91 -6.26
CA SER A 156 39.94 12.91 -6.54
C SER A 156 40.76 12.61 -5.28
N ASP A 157 40.14 12.16 -4.19
CA ASP A 157 40.83 11.89 -2.92
C ASP A 157 41.87 10.79 -3.08
N GLU A 158 42.94 10.88 -2.33
CA GLU A 158 43.99 9.87 -2.28
C GLU A 158 43.48 8.52 -1.80
N ASN A 159 42.52 8.54 -0.89
CA ASN A 159 41.97 7.35 -0.29
C ASN A 159 40.81 6.78 -1.13
N GLN A 160 40.91 5.51 -1.49
CA GLN A 160 39.94 4.81 -2.31
C GLN A 160 38.56 4.78 -1.67
N LYS A 161 38.47 4.63 -0.34
CA LYS A 161 37.20 4.61 0.37
C LYS A 161 36.47 5.95 0.32
N VAL A 162 37.24 7.06 0.32
CA VAL A 162 36.69 8.40 0.20
C VAL A 162 36.16 8.63 -1.22
N ARG A 163 36.89 8.20 -2.26
CA ARG A 163 36.37 8.27 -3.62
C ARG A 163 35.06 7.52 -3.80
N THR A 164 34.99 6.33 -3.24
CA THR A 164 33.81 5.46 -3.31
C THR A 164 32.61 6.12 -2.62
N ILE A 165 32.78 6.57 -1.38
CA ILE A 165 31.66 7.19 -0.64
C ILE A 165 31.21 8.51 -1.28
N THR A 166 32.13 9.25 -1.90
CA THR A 166 31.79 10.49 -2.62
C THR A 166 30.86 10.20 -3.80
N ALA A 167 31.22 9.21 -4.62
CA ALA A 167 30.38 8.81 -5.74
C ALA A 167 29.02 8.29 -5.27
N LEU A 168 28.98 7.48 -4.21
CA LEU A 168 27.73 6.99 -3.64
C LEU A 168 26.86 8.10 -3.06
N SER A 169 27.48 9.13 -2.47
CA SER A 169 26.75 10.30 -1.96
C SER A 169 26.18 11.15 -3.09
N LEU A 170 26.91 11.33 -4.17
CA LEU A 170 26.41 12.01 -5.37
C LEU A 170 25.23 11.25 -5.98
N ALA A 171 25.29 9.91 -6.00
CA ALA A 171 24.19 9.07 -6.45
C ALA A 171 22.93 9.30 -5.57
N ALA A 172 23.11 9.32 -4.25
CA ALA A 172 22.01 9.56 -3.32
C ALA A 172 21.39 10.96 -3.47
N LEU A 173 22.22 11.98 -3.68
CA LEU A 173 21.76 13.35 -3.93
C LEU A 173 20.98 13.47 -5.24
N ALA A 174 21.46 12.82 -6.30
CA ALA A 174 20.77 12.80 -7.59
C ALA A 174 19.43 12.07 -7.51
N GLU A 175 19.38 10.92 -6.83
CA GLU A 175 18.14 10.17 -6.60
C GLU A 175 17.13 11.00 -5.82
N ALA A 176 17.57 11.66 -4.74
CA ALA A 176 16.71 12.48 -3.89
C ALA A 176 16.13 13.69 -4.61
N SER A 177 16.88 14.32 -5.51
CA SER A 177 16.47 15.53 -6.23
C SER A 177 15.73 15.27 -7.53
N ALA A 178 15.76 14.03 -8.06
CA ALA A 178 15.13 13.70 -9.33
C ALA A 178 13.68 14.19 -9.39
N PRO A 179 13.22 14.72 -10.55
CA PRO A 179 13.92 14.87 -11.84
C PRO A 179 14.69 16.19 -12.00
N TYR A 180 14.93 16.95 -10.96
CA TYR A 180 15.49 18.29 -10.97
C TYR A 180 16.94 18.33 -10.50
N GLY A 181 17.60 19.45 -10.71
CA GLY A 181 18.88 19.78 -10.09
C GLY A 181 20.12 19.44 -10.88
N ILE A 182 20.03 19.17 -12.18
CA ILE A 182 21.19 18.81 -13.01
C ILE A 182 22.30 19.88 -12.97
N GLU A 183 21.94 21.15 -12.91
CA GLU A 183 22.89 22.26 -12.87
C GLU A 183 23.81 22.21 -11.64
N SER A 184 23.36 21.63 -10.56
CA SER A 184 24.19 21.46 -9.36
C SER A 184 25.27 20.39 -9.52
N PHE A 185 25.15 19.53 -10.51
CA PHE A 185 26.09 18.44 -10.79
C PHE A 185 27.09 18.77 -11.91
N ASP A 186 27.01 19.95 -12.53
CA ASP A 186 27.89 20.33 -13.66
C ASP A 186 29.37 20.16 -13.31
N SER A 187 29.78 20.52 -12.11
CA SER A 187 31.17 20.43 -11.67
C SER A 187 31.69 19.00 -11.51
N VAL A 188 30.81 18.02 -11.34
CA VAL A 188 31.19 16.61 -11.13
C VAL A 188 31.10 15.76 -12.39
N LEU A 189 30.51 16.28 -13.46
CA LEU A 189 30.33 15.50 -14.69
C LEU A 189 31.69 15.08 -15.27
N LYS A 190 32.60 16.01 -15.48
CA LYS A 190 33.94 15.72 -16.01
C LYS A 190 34.74 14.77 -15.12
N PRO A 191 34.84 14.99 -13.80
CA PRO A 191 35.53 14.03 -12.91
C PRO A 191 34.95 12.64 -12.94
N LEU A 192 33.60 12.49 -12.96
CA LEU A 192 32.95 11.18 -12.98
C LEU A 192 33.26 10.43 -14.30
N TRP A 193 33.08 11.06 -15.47
CA TRP A 193 33.32 10.40 -16.75
C TRP A 193 34.79 10.11 -17.00
N LYS A 194 35.69 10.96 -16.50
CA LYS A 194 37.13 10.66 -16.50
C LYS A 194 37.44 9.49 -15.55
N GLY A 195 36.84 9.47 -14.39
CA GLY A 195 37.05 8.46 -13.35
C GLY A 195 36.67 7.04 -13.79
N ILE A 196 35.59 6.85 -14.57
CA ILE A 196 35.21 5.53 -15.06
C ILE A 196 36.23 4.91 -16.01
N ARG A 197 37.07 5.73 -16.65
CA ARG A 197 38.16 5.27 -17.52
C ARG A 197 39.41 4.91 -16.72
N GLN A 198 39.58 5.47 -15.54
CA GLN A 198 40.77 5.30 -14.70
C GLN A 198 40.61 4.25 -13.59
N HIS A 199 39.41 4.11 -13.02
CA HIS A 199 39.15 3.24 -11.87
C HIS A 199 38.60 1.90 -12.28
N ARG A 200 38.76 0.93 -11.38
CA ARG A 200 38.27 -0.44 -11.51
C ARG A 200 37.60 -0.88 -10.16
N GLY A 201 36.90 -2.00 -10.17
CA GLY A 201 36.34 -2.60 -8.97
C GLY A 201 35.26 -1.75 -8.29
N LYS A 202 35.31 -1.65 -6.99
CA LYS A 202 34.29 -0.94 -6.20
C LYS A 202 34.21 0.54 -6.49
N VAL A 203 35.32 1.19 -6.81
CA VAL A 203 35.32 2.60 -7.15
C VAL A 203 34.62 2.84 -8.48
N LEU A 204 34.91 2.01 -9.49
CA LEU A 204 34.20 2.06 -10.77
C LEU A 204 32.71 1.85 -10.59
N ALA A 205 32.33 0.85 -9.81
CA ALA A 205 30.90 0.55 -9.52
C ALA A 205 30.18 1.77 -8.91
N ALA A 206 30.82 2.44 -7.95
CA ALA A 206 30.27 3.63 -7.32
C ALA A 206 30.11 4.79 -8.29
N PHE A 207 31.11 5.01 -9.14
CA PHE A 207 31.09 6.07 -10.17
C PHE A 207 29.97 5.80 -11.19
N LEU A 208 29.84 4.54 -11.64
CA LEU A 208 28.76 4.13 -12.54
C LEU A 208 27.38 4.35 -11.91
N LYS A 209 27.24 4.04 -10.64
CA LYS A 209 25.98 4.27 -9.91
C LYS A 209 25.61 5.76 -9.89
N ALA A 210 26.57 6.62 -9.60
CA ALA A 210 26.36 8.07 -9.64
C ALA A 210 25.92 8.54 -11.03
N ILE A 211 26.59 8.09 -12.07
CA ILE A 211 26.27 8.42 -13.46
C ILE A 211 24.85 7.97 -13.81
N GLY A 212 24.47 6.77 -13.39
CA GLY A 212 23.13 6.24 -13.66
C GLY A 212 22.00 7.07 -13.06
N PHE A 213 22.21 7.69 -11.91
CA PHE A 213 21.24 8.61 -11.32
C PHE A 213 21.30 10.03 -11.87
N ILE A 214 22.45 10.46 -12.37
CA ILE A 214 22.64 11.82 -12.91
C ILE A 214 22.10 11.94 -14.34
N ILE A 215 22.34 10.96 -15.19
CA ILE A 215 21.90 11.00 -16.61
C ILE A 215 20.40 11.30 -16.75
N PRO A 216 19.50 10.68 -15.99
CA PRO A 216 18.05 10.96 -16.10
C PRO A 216 17.66 12.40 -15.77
N LEU A 217 18.52 13.17 -15.13
CA LEU A 217 18.28 14.59 -14.82
C LEU A 217 18.60 15.51 -16.01
N MET A 218 19.32 15.01 -17.01
CA MET A 218 19.82 15.80 -18.15
C MET A 218 18.74 16.04 -19.19
N GLU A 219 18.91 17.12 -19.95
CA GLU A 219 18.15 17.36 -21.17
C GLU A 219 18.53 16.33 -22.25
N ALA A 220 17.62 16.08 -23.18
CA ALA A 220 17.71 15.00 -24.16
C ALA A 220 19.07 14.96 -24.92
N LEU A 221 19.58 16.10 -25.38
CA LEU A 221 20.86 16.15 -26.14
C LEU A 221 22.02 15.74 -25.26
N TYR A 222 22.09 16.24 -24.03
CA TYR A 222 23.19 15.92 -23.13
C TYR A 222 23.06 14.46 -22.62
N ALA A 223 21.85 14.00 -22.35
CA ALA A 223 21.61 12.61 -21.97
C ALA A 223 22.09 11.65 -23.06
N SER A 224 21.81 11.94 -24.32
CA SER A 224 22.27 11.14 -25.45
C SER A 224 23.80 11.09 -25.51
N TYR A 225 24.45 12.24 -25.42
CA TYR A 225 25.94 12.34 -25.48
C TYR A 225 26.57 11.56 -24.32
N TYR A 226 26.17 11.84 -23.10
CA TYR A 226 26.78 11.22 -21.92
C TYR A 226 26.44 9.73 -21.78
N THR A 227 25.29 9.30 -22.27
CA THR A 227 24.96 7.88 -22.35
C THR A 227 25.91 7.14 -23.30
N LYS A 228 26.17 7.69 -24.47
CA LYS A 228 27.10 7.07 -25.42
C LYS A 228 28.52 6.95 -24.86
N GLU A 229 28.95 7.94 -24.10
CA GLU A 229 30.28 7.91 -23.46
C GLU A 229 30.36 6.84 -22.35
N VAL A 230 29.36 6.76 -21.46
CA VAL A 230 29.36 5.77 -20.39
C VAL A 230 29.10 4.35 -20.90
N MET A 231 28.34 4.22 -21.99
CA MET A 231 27.96 2.91 -22.53
C MET A 231 29.18 2.12 -23.03
N LEU A 232 30.21 2.78 -23.49
CA LEU A 232 31.48 2.11 -23.86
C LEU A 232 32.08 1.34 -22.67
N ILE A 233 32.01 1.93 -21.49
CA ILE A 233 32.52 1.33 -20.27
C ILE A 233 31.55 0.27 -19.77
N LEU A 234 30.24 0.52 -19.82
CA LEU A 234 29.21 -0.44 -19.39
C LEU A 234 29.28 -1.72 -20.22
N ILE A 235 29.40 -1.63 -21.53
CA ILE A 235 29.48 -2.79 -22.43
C ILE A 235 30.74 -3.61 -22.12
N ARG A 236 31.85 -2.96 -21.84
CA ARG A 236 33.05 -3.66 -21.38
C ARG A 236 32.78 -4.46 -20.09
N GLU A 237 32.06 -3.84 -19.15
CA GLU A 237 31.77 -4.48 -17.85
C GLU A 237 30.63 -5.51 -17.93
N PHE A 238 29.94 -5.67 -19.06
CA PHE A 238 28.97 -6.76 -19.24
C PHE A 238 29.60 -8.15 -19.01
N GLN A 239 30.89 -8.27 -19.22
CA GLN A 239 31.64 -9.50 -19.03
C GLN A 239 32.21 -9.67 -17.62
N SER A 240 31.97 -8.72 -16.72
CA SER A 240 32.50 -8.78 -15.36
C SER A 240 31.99 -10.02 -14.61
N PRO A 241 32.89 -10.76 -13.92
CA PRO A 241 32.48 -11.90 -13.09
C PRO A 241 31.89 -11.50 -11.75
N ASP A 242 32.03 -10.25 -11.33
CA ASP A 242 31.54 -9.73 -10.05
C ASP A 242 30.02 -9.53 -10.08
N GLU A 243 29.30 -10.24 -9.23
CA GLU A 243 27.83 -10.17 -9.17
C GLU A 243 27.32 -8.77 -8.77
N GLU A 244 28.02 -8.08 -7.89
CA GLU A 244 27.64 -6.70 -7.52
C GLU A 244 27.84 -5.72 -8.69
N MET A 245 28.90 -5.89 -9.43
CA MET A 245 29.13 -5.07 -10.65
C MET A 245 28.06 -5.33 -11.70
N LYS A 246 27.69 -6.60 -11.92
CA LYS A 246 26.60 -6.95 -12.85
C LYS A 246 25.31 -6.25 -12.50
N LYS A 247 24.94 -6.24 -11.23
CA LYS A 247 23.73 -5.59 -10.75
C LYS A 247 23.75 -4.09 -11.02
N ILE A 248 24.86 -3.46 -10.72
CA ILE A 248 25.03 -2.01 -10.95
C ILE A 248 24.98 -1.71 -12.44
N VAL A 249 25.68 -2.47 -13.25
CA VAL A 249 25.69 -2.30 -14.71
C VAL A 249 24.28 -2.41 -15.30
N LEU A 250 23.53 -3.45 -14.89
CA LEU A 250 22.15 -3.62 -15.34
C LEU A 250 21.27 -2.44 -14.95
N LYS A 251 21.42 -1.94 -13.73
CA LYS A 251 20.66 -0.80 -13.25
C LYS A 251 21.00 0.48 -14.01
N VAL A 252 22.28 0.72 -14.26
CA VAL A 252 22.73 1.90 -14.99
C VAL A 252 22.25 1.85 -16.46
N VAL A 253 22.30 0.69 -17.09
CA VAL A 253 21.74 0.50 -18.44
C VAL A 253 20.25 0.83 -18.43
N LYS A 254 19.51 0.35 -17.45
CA LYS A 254 18.08 0.67 -17.30
C LYS A 254 17.84 2.18 -17.19
N GLN A 255 18.61 2.86 -16.36
CA GLN A 255 18.49 4.30 -16.15
C GLN A 255 18.83 5.08 -17.43
N CYS A 256 19.87 4.68 -18.15
CA CYS A 256 20.26 5.31 -19.41
C CYS A 256 19.18 5.13 -20.49
N VAL A 257 18.71 3.90 -20.69
CA VAL A 257 17.76 3.61 -21.78
C VAL A 257 16.39 4.21 -21.53
N SER A 258 15.99 4.38 -20.27
CA SER A 258 14.72 5.03 -19.95
C SER A 258 14.75 6.55 -20.04
N THR A 259 15.91 7.15 -20.21
CA THR A 259 16.05 8.60 -20.29
C THR A 259 15.67 9.13 -21.67
N GLU A 260 14.95 10.25 -21.69
CA GLU A 260 14.62 10.95 -22.92
C GLU A 260 15.91 11.38 -23.67
N GLY A 261 15.93 11.20 -24.97
CA GLY A 261 17.09 11.50 -25.81
C GLY A 261 17.93 10.27 -26.16
N VAL A 262 17.77 9.16 -25.48
CA VAL A 262 18.41 7.90 -25.82
C VAL A 262 17.49 7.16 -26.79
N GLU A 263 17.89 7.16 -28.08
CA GLU A 263 17.05 6.70 -29.18
C GLU A 263 17.02 5.18 -29.32
N ALA A 264 15.87 4.65 -29.77
CA ALA A 264 15.66 3.22 -29.97
C ALA A 264 16.67 2.59 -30.92
N GLU A 265 17.04 3.30 -31.99
CA GLU A 265 17.97 2.78 -32.97
C GLU A 265 19.39 2.59 -32.39
N TYR A 266 19.83 3.51 -31.56
CA TYR A 266 21.09 3.37 -30.82
C TYR A 266 21.08 2.14 -29.92
N ILE A 267 19.95 1.91 -29.21
CA ILE A 267 19.83 0.78 -28.33
C ILE A 267 19.86 -0.54 -29.11
N ARG A 268 19.17 -0.61 -30.25
CA ARG A 268 19.14 -1.80 -31.12
C ARG A 268 20.50 -2.16 -31.66
N THR A 269 21.28 -1.16 -32.11
CA THR A 269 22.56 -1.40 -32.77
C THR A 269 23.70 -1.60 -31.79
N ASP A 270 23.80 -0.80 -30.76
CA ASP A 270 25.00 -0.74 -29.91
C ASP A 270 24.83 -1.48 -28.58
N ILE A 271 23.61 -1.63 -28.04
CA ILE A 271 23.39 -2.20 -26.72
C ILE A 271 22.83 -3.63 -26.80
N LEU A 272 21.76 -3.84 -27.53
CA LEU A 272 21.00 -5.11 -27.52
C LEU A 272 21.83 -6.35 -27.83
N PRO A 273 22.68 -6.38 -28.86
CA PRO A 273 23.43 -7.60 -29.19
C PRO A 273 24.33 -8.08 -28.05
N GLU A 274 25.06 -7.17 -27.44
CA GLU A 274 25.95 -7.50 -26.31
C GLU A 274 25.20 -7.75 -25.03
N PHE A 275 24.07 -7.04 -24.82
CA PHE A 275 23.20 -7.24 -23.68
C PHE A 275 22.62 -8.65 -23.63
N PHE A 276 22.06 -9.13 -24.74
CA PHE A 276 21.51 -10.49 -24.81
C PHE A 276 22.60 -11.56 -24.70
N ARG A 277 23.74 -11.34 -25.35
CA ARG A 277 24.85 -12.28 -25.33
C ARG A 277 25.36 -12.53 -23.91
N ASN A 278 25.52 -11.47 -23.10
CA ASN A 278 26.16 -11.54 -21.80
C ASN A 278 25.20 -11.80 -20.64
N PHE A 279 23.97 -11.31 -20.70
CA PHE A 279 23.04 -11.37 -19.57
C PHE A 279 21.93 -12.42 -19.74
N TRP A 280 21.47 -12.69 -20.96
CA TRP A 280 20.42 -13.69 -21.19
C TRP A 280 21.03 -15.08 -21.28
N VAL A 281 21.50 -15.58 -20.13
CA VAL A 281 22.14 -16.88 -19.94
C VAL A 281 21.53 -17.59 -18.73
N ARG A 282 21.62 -18.92 -18.69
CA ARG A 282 21.01 -19.75 -17.62
C ARG A 282 21.47 -19.37 -16.22
N ARG A 283 22.73 -18.99 -16.09
CA ARG A 283 23.31 -18.60 -14.78
C ARG A 283 22.58 -17.41 -14.16
N MET A 284 22.14 -16.45 -14.94
CA MET A 284 21.45 -15.25 -14.43
C MET A 284 20.08 -15.59 -13.80
N ALA A 285 19.44 -16.66 -14.24
CA ALA A 285 18.16 -17.11 -13.69
C ALA A 285 18.31 -17.74 -12.29
N LEU A 286 19.49 -18.16 -11.91
CA LEU A 286 19.76 -18.81 -10.61
C LEU A 286 20.07 -17.81 -9.49
N ASP A 287 20.44 -16.59 -9.83
CA ASP A 287 20.73 -15.54 -8.85
C ASP A 287 19.54 -14.60 -8.72
N ARG A 288 18.84 -14.66 -7.57
CA ARG A 288 17.64 -13.84 -7.32
C ARG A 288 17.88 -12.34 -7.44
N ARG A 289 19.04 -11.86 -7.03
CA ARG A 289 19.36 -10.41 -7.06
C ARG A 289 19.46 -9.91 -8.49
N ASN A 290 20.21 -10.60 -9.31
CA ASN A 290 20.44 -10.23 -10.71
C ASN A 290 19.26 -10.58 -11.60
N TYR A 291 18.53 -11.66 -11.28
CA TYR A 291 17.30 -12.05 -11.97
C TYR A 291 16.31 -10.89 -12.06
N LYS A 292 15.96 -10.31 -10.91
CA LYS A 292 14.97 -9.22 -10.85
C LYS A 292 15.46 -8.00 -11.64
N GLN A 293 16.72 -7.62 -11.45
CA GLN A 293 17.29 -6.45 -12.14
C GLN A 293 17.36 -6.69 -13.65
N LEU A 294 17.70 -7.89 -14.09
CA LEU A 294 17.74 -8.23 -15.51
C LEU A 294 16.35 -8.12 -16.16
N VAL A 295 15.32 -8.66 -15.50
CA VAL A 295 13.93 -8.55 -15.98
C VAL A 295 13.52 -7.09 -16.09
N GLU A 296 13.74 -6.28 -15.05
CA GLU A 296 13.39 -4.86 -15.05
C GLU A 296 14.10 -4.09 -16.16
N THR A 297 15.38 -4.32 -16.35
CA THR A 297 16.18 -3.65 -17.38
C THR A 297 15.69 -4.04 -18.78
N THR A 298 15.40 -5.31 -18.98
CA THR A 298 14.89 -5.79 -20.29
C THR A 298 13.54 -5.17 -20.62
N VAL A 299 12.64 -5.03 -19.62
CA VAL A 299 11.35 -4.37 -19.80
C VAL A 299 11.51 -2.90 -20.19
N GLU A 300 12.44 -2.18 -19.56
CA GLU A 300 12.71 -0.79 -19.88
C GLU A 300 13.31 -0.64 -21.30
N ILE A 301 14.15 -1.56 -21.70
CA ILE A 301 14.66 -1.60 -23.08
C ILE A 301 13.49 -1.82 -24.06
N ALA A 302 12.58 -2.72 -23.73
CA ALA A 302 11.39 -2.99 -24.55
C ALA A 302 10.51 -1.74 -24.73
N ASN A 303 10.41 -0.91 -23.71
CA ASN A 303 9.66 0.36 -23.79
C ASN A 303 10.20 1.30 -24.87
N LYS A 304 11.47 1.19 -25.20
CA LYS A 304 12.11 2.00 -26.25
C LYS A 304 12.12 1.32 -27.61
N VAL A 305 12.50 0.05 -27.67
CA VAL A 305 12.67 -0.68 -28.95
C VAL A 305 11.42 -1.39 -29.44
N GLY A 306 10.44 -1.58 -28.57
CA GLY A 306 9.18 -2.26 -28.92
C GLY A 306 9.13 -3.72 -28.49
N VAL A 307 7.91 -4.25 -28.46
CA VAL A 307 7.64 -5.63 -28.02
C VAL A 307 8.29 -6.68 -28.93
N ALA A 308 8.20 -6.47 -30.23
CA ALA A 308 8.65 -7.46 -31.21
C ALA A 308 10.17 -7.71 -31.14
N ASP A 309 10.97 -6.69 -30.90
CA ASP A 309 12.41 -6.84 -30.81
C ASP A 309 12.85 -7.66 -29.60
N ILE A 310 12.16 -7.50 -28.49
CA ILE A 310 12.50 -8.20 -27.24
C ILE A 310 11.89 -9.62 -27.24
N VAL A 311 10.60 -9.73 -27.50
CA VAL A 311 9.90 -11.03 -27.51
C VAL A 311 10.49 -11.92 -28.60
N GLY A 312 10.80 -11.37 -29.77
CA GLY A 312 11.41 -12.11 -30.86
C GLY A 312 12.76 -12.75 -30.52
N ARG A 313 13.51 -12.13 -29.62
CA ARG A 313 14.81 -12.65 -29.19
C ARG A 313 14.70 -13.73 -28.10
N VAL A 314 13.66 -13.70 -27.28
CA VAL A 314 13.54 -14.60 -26.12
C VAL A 314 12.50 -15.69 -26.32
N VAL A 315 11.63 -15.62 -27.33
CA VAL A 315 10.52 -16.55 -27.50
C VAL A 315 10.97 -18.01 -27.63
N GLU A 316 12.05 -18.28 -28.30
CA GLU A 316 12.59 -19.63 -28.45
C GLU A 316 13.12 -20.20 -27.13
N ASP A 317 13.53 -19.33 -26.22
CA ASP A 317 14.04 -19.71 -24.89
C ASP A 317 12.92 -20.19 -23.95
N LEU A 318 11.67 -20.03 -24.31
CA LEU A 318 10.55 -20.67 -23.62
C LEU A 318 10.63 -22.19 -23.64
N LYS A 319 11.40 -22.76 -24.57
CA LYS A 319 11.64 -24.20 -24.71
C LYS A 319 13.01 -24.63 -24.19
N ASP A 320 13.72 -23.75 -23.48
CA ASP A 320 15.03 -24.07 -22.91
C ASP A 320 14.90 -25.21 -21.87
N GLU A 321 15.96 -26.01 -21.73
CA GLU A 321 16.00 -27.13 -20.80
C GLU A 321 15.93 -26.69 -19.33
N SER A 322 16.44 -25.49 -19.03
CA SER A 322 16.46 -24.95 -17.66
C SER A 322 15.11 -24.35 -17.28
N GLU A 323 14.44 -24.91 -16.27
CA GLU A 323 13.18 -24.37 -15.77
C GLU A 323 13.32 -22.96 -15.19
N PRO A 324 14.33 -22.64 -14.35
CA PRO A 324 14.51 -21.27 -13.88
C PRO A 324 14.67 -20.26 -15.02
N TYR A 325 15.35 -20.64 -16.09
CA TYR A 325 15.53 -19.79 -17.26
C TYR A 325 14.22 -19.58 -18.01
N ARG A 326 13.43 -20.65 -18.24
CA ARG A 326 12.09 -20.53 -18.84
C ARG A 326 11.21 -19.60 -18.03
N ARG A 327 11.28 -19.68 -16.71
CA ARG A 327 10.52 -18.81 -15.80
C ARG A 327 10.93 -17.34 -15.96
N MET A 328 12.22 -17.07 -16.05
CA MET A 328 12.74 -15.72 -16.28
C MET A 328 12.24 -15.15 -17.62
N VAL A 329 12.27 -15.94 -18.67
CA VAL A 329 11.76 -15.57 -20.00
C VAL A 329 10.26 -15.26 -19.92
N MET A 330 9.49 -16.15 -19.28
CA MET A 330 8.04 -15.98 -19.15
C MET A 330 7.68 -14.71 -18.38
N GLU A 331 8.37 -14.43 -17.28
CA GLU A 331 8.14 -13.21 -16.48
C GLU A 331 8.44 -11.96 -17.30
N THR A 332 9.50 -11.97 -18.08
CA THR A 332 9.85 -10.85 -18.94
C THR A 332 8.78 -10.63 -20.02
N ILE A 333 8.36 -11.69 -20.68
CA ILE A 333 7.30 -11.61 -21.71
C ILE A 333 6.01 -11.08 -21.09
N GLU A 334 5.61 -11.60 -19.92
CA GLU A 334 4.43 -11.13 -19.20
C GLU A 334 4.47 -9.62 -18.97
N LYS A 335 5.58 -9.11 -18.42
CA LYS A 335 5.70 -7.69 -18.10
C LYS A 335 5.77 -6.81 -19.35
N VAL A 336 6.48 -7.25 -20.38
CA VAL A 336 6.57 -6.52 -21.65
C VAL A 336 5.21 -6.42 -22.33
N VAL A 337 4.50 -7.53 -22.43
CA VAL A 337 3.18 -7.59 -23.08
C VAL A 337 2.14 -6.81 -22.27
N THR A 338 2.17 -6.90 -20.93
CA THR A 338 1.27 -6.15 -20.06
C THR A 338 1.46 -4.64 -20.21
N ASN A 339 2.71 -4.18 -20.31
CA ASN A 339 3.00 -2.75 -20.40
C ASN A 339 2.74 -2.16 -21.79
N LEU A 340 3.06 -2.91 -22.85
CA LEU A 340 3.10 -2.37 -24.22
C LEU A 340 2.04 -2.94 -25.16
N GLY A 341 1.36 -4.00 -24.75
CA GLY A 341 0.40 -4.68 -25.60
C GLY A 341 1.06 -5.60 -26.63
N SER A 342 0.29 -6.06 -27.60
CA SER A 342 0.72 -7.04 -28.59
C SER A 342 0.56 -6.58 -30.04
N SER A 343 0.29 -5.31 -30.26
CA SER A 343 0.05 -4.78 -31.62
C SER A 343 1.23 -4.98 -32.57
N ASP A 344 2.45 -4.97 -32.04
CA ASP A 344 3.69 -5.15 -32.83
C ASP A 344 4.02 -6.62 -33.11
N ILE A 345 3.30 -7.55 -32.51
CA ILE A 345 3.53 -8.99 -32.68
C ILE A 345 2.87 -9.42 -34.01
N ASP A 346 3.68 -9.87 -34.97
CA ASP A 346 3.18 -10.39 -36.25
C ASP A 346 2.68 -11.82 -36.12
N ALA A 347 2.06 -12.35 -37.18
CA ALA A 347 1.48 -13.69 -37.17
C ALA A 347 2.49 -14.80 -36.89
N ARG A 348 3.73 -14.68 -37.38
CA ARG A 348 4.79 -15.65 -37.14
C ARG A 348 5.23 -15.66 -35.69
N LEU A 349 5.50 -14.47 -35.11
CA LEU A 349 5.89 -14.35 -33.72
C LEU A 349 4.78 -14.78 -32.78
N GLU A 350 3.53 -14.48 -33.11
CA GLU A 350 2.34 -14.93 -32.39
C GLU A 350 2.29 -16.45 -32.28
N GLU A 351 2.48 -17.16 -33.42
CA GLU A 351 2.49 -18.62 -33.45
C GLU A 351 3.60 -19.21 -32.58
N LEU A 352 4.82 -18.66 -32.70
CA LEU A 352 5.96 -19.07 -31.88
C LEU A 352 5.72 -18.80 -30.40
N LEU A 353 5.09 -17.69 -30.07
CA LEU A 353 4.78 -17.31 -28.71
C LEU A 353 3.76 -18.23 -28.08
N ILE A 354 2.66 -18.52 -28.77
CA ILE A 354 1.63 -19.45 -28.28
C ILE A 354 2.21 -20.84 -28.06
N ASP A 355 2.96 -21.36 -29.05
CA ASP A 355 3.62 -22.66 -28.92
C ASP A 355 4.60 -22.68 -27.73
N GLY A 356 5.39 -21.63 -27.59
CA GLY A 356 6.36 -21.52 -26.50
C GLY A 356 5.72 -21.47 -25.11
N ILE A 357 4.66 -20.69 -24.92
CA ILE A 357 3.98 -20.59 -23.62
C ILE A 357 3.26 -21.89 -23.26
N LEU A 358 2.68 -22.60 -24.23
CA LEU A 358 2.10 -23.91 -24.00
C LEU A 358 3.15 -24.92 -23.54
N TYR A 359 4.29 -24.97 -24.20
CA TYR A 359 5.40 -25.84 -23.82
C TYR A 359 5.88 -25.53 -22.41
N ALA A 360 6.16 -24.27 -22.11
CA ALA A 360 6.66 -23.84 -20.80
C ALA A 360 5.65 -24.16 -19.68
N PHE A 361 4.36 -23.97 -19.94
CA PHE A 361 3.30 -24.31 -19.00
C PHE A 361 3.24 -25.82 -18.74
N GLN A 362 3.32 -26.63 -19.77
CA GLN A 362 3.26 -28.10 -19.66
C GLN A 362 4.47 -28.69 -18.93
N GLU A 363 5.65 -28.12 -19.13
CA GLU A 363 6.91 -28.59 -18.55
C GLU A 363 7.20 -28.02 -17.15
N GLN A 364 6.24 -27.30 -16.56
CA GLN A 364 6.41 -26.73 -15.23
C GLN A 364 6.38 -27.80 -14.15
N THR A 365 7.49 -27.94 -13.39
CA THR A 365 7.64 -28.94 -12.33
C THR A 365 7.74 -28.34 -10.93
N SER A 366 8.03 -27.04 -10.81
CA SER A 366 8.13 -26.39 -9.52
C SER A 366 6.76 -26.15 -8.87
N ASP A 367 6.78 -25.99 -7.53
CA ASP A 367 5.56 -25.78 -6.75
C ASP A 367 4.89 -24.42 -7.05
N ASP A 368 5.68 -23.43 -7.44
CA ASP A 368 5.18 -22.09 -7.77
C ASP A 368 4.97 -21.97 -9.29
N ALA A 369 3.73 -22.16 -9.71
CA ALA A 369 3.31 -22.00 -11.10
C ALA A 369 2.81 -20.60 -11.44
N ASN A 370 2.79 -19.66 -10.50
CA ASN A 370 2.18 -18.34 -10.71
C ASN A 370 2.83 -17.57 -11.86
N VAL A 371 4.12 -17.64 -12.02
CA VAL A 371 4.82 -16.97 -13.12
C VAL A 371 4.34 -17.48 -14.47
N MET A 372 4.20 -18.81 -14.62
CA MET A 372 3.72 -19.42 -15.88
C MET A 372 2.26 -19.08 -16.15
N LEU A 373 1.42 -19.14 -15.11
CA LEU A 373 0.00 -18.81 -15.23
C LEU A 373 -0.21 -17.33 -15.56
N ASN A 374 0.49 -16.45 -14.89
CA ASN A 374 0.40 -15.01 -15.15
C ASN A 374 0.90 -14.65 -16.55
N GLY A 375 1.99 -15.26 -16.96
CA GLY A 375 2.54 -15.05 -18.30
C GLY A 375 1.62 -15.55 -19.40
N PHE A 376 1.06 -16.73 -19.22
CA PHE A 376 0.08 -17.30 -20.16
C PHE A 376 -1.15 -16.39 -20.28
N GLY A 377 -1.71 -16.01 -19.14
CA GLY A 377 -2.87 -15.13 -19.08
C GLY A 377 -2.61 -13.78 -19.72
N ALA A 378 -1.46 -13.17 -19.43
CA ALA A 378 -1.08 -11.87 -19.98
C ALA A 378 -0.96 -11.91 -21.51
N VAL A 379 -0.31 -12.92 -22.06
CA VAL A 379 -0.15 -13.09 -23.51
C VAL A 379 -1.50 -13.29 -24.18
N VAL A 380 -2.31 -14.22 -23.67
CA VAL A 380 -3.63 -14.53 -24.25
C VAL A 380 -4.55 -13.32 -24.18
N ASN A 381 -4.61 -12.64 -23.05
CA ASN A 381 -5.45 -11.44 -22.88
C ASN A 381 -5.00 -10.29 -23.78
N SER A 382 -3.71 -10.11 -23.96
CA SER A 382 -3.17 -9.06 -24.81
C SER A 382 -3.46 -9.33 -26.30
N LEU A 383 -3.34 -10.58 -26.74
CA LEU A 383 -3.66 -10.98 -28.10
C LEU A 383 -5.16 -10.87 -28.40
N GLY A 384 -5.99 -11.06 -27.40
CA GLY A 384 -7.45 -10.92 -27.54
C GLY A 384 -8.03 -11.88 -28.55
N GLN A 385 -8.79 -11.38 -29.53
CA GLN A 385 -9.44 -12.20 -30.58
C GLN A 385 -8.45 -12.95 -31.46
N ARG A 386 -7.21 -12.55 -31.53
CA ARG A 386 -6.16 -13.24 -32.29
C ARG A 386 -5.88 -14.65 -31.78
N VAL A 387 -6.24 -14.92 -30.51
CA VAL A 387 -6.05 -16.24 -29.87
C VAL A 387 -7.08 -17.27 -30.33
N LYS A 388 -8.17 -16.85 -30.94
CA LYS A 388 -9.27 -17.73 -31.31
C LYS A 388 -8.85 -19.04 -32.04
N PRO A 389 -7.94 -19.01 -33.04
CA PRO A 389 -7.50 -20.24 -33.69
C PRO A 389 -6.76 -21.24 -32.80
N TYR A 390 -6.20 -20.75 -31.68
CA TYR A 390 -5.42 -21.57 -30.77
C TYR A 390 -6.22 -22.08 -29.56
N LEU A 391 -7.42 -21.54 -29.34
CA LEU A 391 -8.26 -21.91 -28.20
C LEU A 391 -8.64 -23.38 -28.14
N PRO A 392 -9.01 -24.06 -29.28
CA PRO A 392 -9.27 -25.49 -29.23
C PRO A 392 -8.10 -26.31 -28.70
N GLN A 393 -6.88 -26.00 -29.11
CA GLN A 393 -5.66 -26.64 -28.61
C GLN A 393 -5.43 -26.36 -27.14
N ILE A 394 -5.57 -25.11 -26.72
CA ILE A 394 -5.41 -24.69 -25.32
C ILE A 394 -6.41 -25.42 -24.41
N CYS A 395 -7.69 -25.44 -24.82
CA CYS A 395 -8.76 -26.12 -24.07
C CYS A 395 -8.56 -27.63 -24.04
N GLY A 396 -8.10 -28.23 -25.13
CA GLY A 396 -7.75 -29.64 -25.16
C GLY A 396 -6.65 -30.00 -24.18
N THR A 397 -5.61 -29.18 -24.11
CA THR A 397 -4.52 -29.32 -23.13
C THR A 397 -5.03 -29.21 -21.70
N ILE A 398 -5.89 -28.22 -21.42
CA ILE A 398 -6.49 -28.03 -20.09
C ILE A 398 -7.31 -29.27 -19.68
N LYS A 399 -8.18 -29.76 -20.53
CA LYS A 399 -9.01 -30.94 -20.24
C LYS A 399 -8.15 -32.15 -19.90
N TRP A 400 -7.11 -32.39 -20.69
CA TRP A 400 -6.22 -33.53 -20.49
C TRP A 400 -5.47 -33.40 -19.15
N ARG A 401 -5.03 -32.19 -18.80
CA ARG A 401 -4.33 -31.92 -17.53
C ARG A 401 -5.25 -31.94 -16.32
N LEU A 402 -6.52 -31.63 -16.47
CA LEU A 402 -7.52 -31.76 -15.39
C LEU A 402 -7.71 -33.20 -14.94
N ASN A 403 -7.45 -34.18 -15.83
CA ASN A 403 -7.53 -35.60 -15.52
C ASN A 403 -6.19 -36.21 -15.10
N ASN A 404 -5.17 -35.42 -14.86
CA ASN A 404 -3.84 -35.91 -14.48
C ASN A 404 -3.85 -36.47 -13.06
N LYS A 405 -2.99 -37.43 -12.79
CA LYS A 405 -2.84 -38.03 -11.47
C LYS A 405 -2.22 -37.07 -10.45
N SER A 406 -1.39 -36.14 -10.91
CA SER A 406 -0.77 -35.14 -10.05
C SER A 406 -1.78 -34.05 -9.67
N ALA A 407 -1.96 -33.83 -8.37
CA ALA A 407 -2.80 -32.75 -7.86
C ALA A 407 -2.33 -31.37 -8.33
N LYS A 408 -1.05 -31.13 -8.41
CA LYS A 408 -0.49 -29.85 -8.87
C LYS A 408 -0.84 -29.58 -10.32
N VAL A 409 -0.78 -30.57 -11.19
CA VAL A 409 -1.12 -30.43 -12.61
C VAL A 409 -2.60 -30.09 -12.76
N ARG A 410 -3.47 -30.75 -11.98
CA ARG A 410 -4.91 -30.44 -11.99
C ARG A 410 -5.17 -29.00 -11.50
N GLN A 411 -4.49 -28.59 -10.43
CA GLN A 411 -4.59 -27.22 -9.89
C GLN A 411 -4.19 -26.17 -10.93
N GLN A 412 -3.07 -26.36 -11.59
CA GLN A 412 -2.58 -25.45 -12.62
C GLN A 412 -3.53 -25.35 -13.80
N ALA A 413 -4.11 -26.47 -14.22
CA ALA A 413 -5.09 -26.48 -15.31
C ALA A 413 -6.34 -25.68 -14.95
N ALA A 414 -6.87 -25.86 -13.73
CA ALA A 414 -8.02 -25.10 -13.25
C ALA A 414 -7.69 -23.60 -13.13
N ASP A 415 -6.52 -23.25 -12.61
CA ASP A 415 -6.08 -21.86 -12.50
C ASP A 415 -5.93 -21.20 -13.88
N LEU A 416 -5.48 -21.95 -14.88
CA LEU A 416 -5.37 -21.43 -16.24
C LEU A 416 -6.74 -21.06 -16.82
N ILE A 417 -7.76 -21.85 -16.56
CA ILE A 417 -9.13 -21.52 -16.97
C ILE A 417 -9.53 -20.14 -16.42
N SER A 418 -9.23 -19.88 -15.16
CA SER A 418 -9.51 -18.59 -14.52
C SER A 418 -8.82 -17.41 -15.22
N ARG A 419 -7.62 -17.63 -15.77
CA ARG A 419 -6.85 -16.59 -16.47
C ARG A 419 -7.38 -16.28 -17.87
N ILE A 420 -7.93 -17.25 -18.57
CA ILE A 420 -8.29 -17.13 -20.00
C ILE A 420 -9.79 -17.01 -20.27
N ALA A 421 -10.63 -17.16 -19.26
CA ALA A 421 -12.09 -17.19 -19.43
C ALA A 421 -12.63 -15.93 -20.15
N VAL A 422 -12.14 -14.75 -19.80
CA VAL A 422 -12.58 -13.49 -20.43
C VAL A 422 -12.28 -13.47 -21.93
N VAL A 423 -11.09 -13.91 -22.30
CA VAL A 423 -10.67 -13.96 -23.72
C VAL A 423 -11.49 -14.96 -24.50
N MET A 424 -11.82 -16.11 -23.93
CA MET A 424 -12.67 -17.09 -24.55
C MET A 424 -14.05 -16.50 -24.89
N LYS A 425 -14.60 -15.69 -24.01
CA LYS A 425 -15.85 -14.96 -24.28
C LYS A 425 -15.68 -13.95 -25.38
N GLN A 426 -14.61 -13.18 -25.40
CA GLN A 426 -14.31 -12.20 -26.47
C GLN A 426 -14.20 -12.87 -27.85
N CYS A 427 -13.70 -14.10 -27.87
CA CYS A 427 -13.59 -14.91 -29.09
C CYS A 427 -14.89 -15.64 -29.46
N HIS A 428 -15.97 -15.45 -28.69
CA HIS A 428 -17.26 -16.14 -28.88
C HIS A 428 -17.16 -17.67 -28.79
N GLU A 429 -16.27 -18.18 -27.94
CA GLU A 429 -16.06 -19.63 -27.72
C GLU A 429 -16.86 -20.12 -26.49
N GLU A 430 -18.12 -19.73 -26.38
CA GLU A 430 -19.01 -20.11 -25.28
C GLU A 430 -19.21 -21.63 -25.19
N GLN A 431 -19.18 -22.32 -26.31
CA GLN A 431 -19.31 -23.77 -26.33
C GLN A 431 -18.12 -24.48 -25.68
N LEU A 432 -16.89 -24.01 -25.92
CA LEU A 432 -15.69 -24.54 -25.25
C LEU A 432 -15.75 -24.28 -23.76
N MET A 433 -16.21 -23.09 -23.37
CA MET A 433 -16.39 -22.75 -21.96
C MET A 433 -17.41 -23.66 -21.28
N GLY A 434 -18.51 -23.94 -21.94
CA GLY A 434 -19.53 -24.86 -21.46
C GLY A 434 -18.98 -26.28 -21.24
N HIS A 435 -18.17 -26.78 -22.15
CA HIS A 435 -17.50 -28.08 -21.98
C HIS A 435 -16.55 -28.07 -20.77
N LEU A 436 -15.79 -27.00 -20.58
CA LEU A 436 -14.93 -26.88 -19.44
C LEU A 436 -15.74 -26.83 -18.12
N GLY A 437 -16.87 -26.13 -18.13
CA GLY A 437 -17.78 -26.06 -16.98
C GLY A 437 -18.31 -27.43 -16.57
N VAL A 438 -18.69 -28.26 -17.52
CA VAL A 438 -19.14 -29.63 -17.25
C VAL A 438 -18.03 -30.49 -16.66
N VAL A 439 -16.81 -30.39 -17.19
CA VAL A 439 -15.65 -31.13 -16.68
C VAL A 439 -15.35 -30.72 -15.26
N LEU A 440 -15.33 -29.39 -14.97
CA LEU A 440 -15.10 -28.88 -13.64
C LEU A 440 -16.17 -29.34 -12.65
N TYR A 441 -17.43 -29.34 -13.06
CA TYR A 441 -18.54 -29.83 -12.24
C TYR A 441 -18.33 -31.28 -11.81
N GLU A 442 -17.86 -32.14 -12.71
CA GLU A 442 -17.57 -33.54 -12.43
C GLU A 442 -16.45 -33.71 -11.39
N TYR A 443 -15.52 -32.75 -11.33
CA TYR A 443 -14.39 -32.75 -10.38
C TYR A 443 -14.66 -32.05 -9.07
N LEU A 444 -15.87 -31.60 -8.76
CA LEU A 444 -16.22 -30.99 -7.47
C LEU A 444 -16.07 -31.95 -6.30
N GLY A 445 -15.92 -33.23 -6.51
CA GLY A 445 -15.58 -34.23 -5.50
C GLY A 445 -14.08 -34.33 -5.17
N GLU A 446 -13.25 -33.40 -5.63
CA GLU A 446 -11.81 -33.39 -5.38
C GLU A 446 -11.46 -33.39 -3.88
N GLU A 447 -10.59 -34.28 -3.48
CA GLU A 447 -10.18 -34.45 -2.07
C GLU A 447 -9.16 -33.40 -1.61
N TYR A 448 -8.31 -32.92 -2.52
CA TYR A 448 -7.26 -31.95 -2.18
C TYR A 448 -7.83 -30.54 -2.16
N PRO A 449 -7.79 -29.84 -0.99
CA PRO A 449 -8.41 -28.51 -0.86
C PRO A 449 -7.86 -27.46 -1.83
N GLU A 450 -6.55 -27.48 -2.09
CA GLU A 450 -5.93 -26.54 -3.02
C GLU A 450 -6.48 -26.70 -4.45
N VAL A 451 -6.66 -27.93 -4.88
CA VAL A 451 -7.22 -28.24 -6.19
C VAL A 451 -8.70 -27.89 -6.25
N LEU A 452 -9.45 -28.24 -5.21
CA LEU A 452 -10.87 -27.91 -5.12
C LEU A 452 -11.11 -26.39 -5.16
N GLY A 453 -10.27 -25.63 -4.43
CA GLY A 453 -10.32 -24.17 -4.47
C GLY A 453 -10.09 -23.60 -5.86
N SER A 454 -9.14 -24.15 -6.61
CA SER A 454 -8.87 -23.76 -7.99
C SER A 454 -10.01 -24.12 -8.95
N ILE A 455 -10.62 -25.29 -8.76
CA ILE A 455 -11.80 -25.71 -9.53
C ILE A 455 -12.97 -24.74 -9.30
N LEU A 456 -13.22 -24.37 -8.06
CA LEU A 456 -14.26 -23.39 -7.71
C LEU A 456 -13.95 -22.01 -8.30
N GLY A 457 -12.70 -21.59 -8.28
CA GLY A 457 -12.26 -20.34 -8.92
C GLY A 457 -12.49 -20.35 -10.44
N ALA A 458 -12.22 -21.47 -11.08
CA ALA A 458 -12.46 -21.66 -12.51
C ALA A 458 -13.96 -21.63 -12.86
N LEU A 459 -14.79 -22.31 -12.07
CA LEU A 459 -16.26 -22.26 -12.24
C LEU A 459 -16.79 -20.84 -12.05
N LYS A 460 -16.30 -20.13 -11.06
CA LYS A 460 -16.64 -18.72 -10.83
C LYS A 460 -16.32 -17.87 -12.06
N SER A 461 -15.14 -18.04 -12.63
CA SER A 461 -14.72 -17.31 -13.84
C SER A 461 -15.63 -17.60 -15.02
N ILE A 462 -15.99 -18.85 -15.22
CA ILE A 462 -16.90 -19.27 -16.30
C ILE A 462 -18.29 -18.66 -16.08
N VAL A 463 -18.84 -18.76 -14.88
CA VAL A 463 -20.16 -18.19 -14.54
C VAL A 463 -20.18 -16.68 -14.78
N ASN A 464 -19.12 -15.98 -14.39
CA ASN A 464 -19.03 -14.53 -14.57
C ASN A 464 -19.08 -14.09 -16.04
N VAL A 465 -18.52 -14.87 -16.94
CA VAL A 465 -18.42 -14.49 -18.36
C VAL A 465 -19.54 -15.05 -19.23
N ILE A 466 -20.03 -16.26 -18.97
CA ILE A 466 -21.13 -16.84 -19.72
C ILE A 466 -22.49 -16.29 -19.31
N GLY A 467 -22.64 -16.02 -18.02
CA GLY A 467 -23.92 -15.64 -17.42
C GLY A 467 -24.73 -16.84 -16.95
N MET A 468 -25.81 -16.54 -16.20
CA MET A 468 -26.58 -17.57 -15.48
C MET A 468 -27.45 -18.44 -16.37
N THR A 469 -27.99 -17.88 -17.45
CA THR A 469 -28.91 -18.61 -18.36
C THR A 469 -28.20 -19.61 -19.27
N LYS A 470 -26.96 -19.27 -19.62
CA LYS A 470 -26.17 -20.11 -20.56
C LYS A 470 -25.20 -21.06 -19.85
N MET A 471 -25.15 -21.02 -18.52
CA MET A 471 -24.22 -21.85 -17.76
C MET A 471 -24.51 -23.32 -17.95
N THR A 472 -23.47 -24.10 -18.18
CA THR A 472 -23.50 -25.55 -18.25
C THR A 472 -22.50 -26.10 -17.21
N PRO A 473 -22.93 -26.86 -16.16
CA PRO A 473 -24.31 -27.33 -15.95
C PRO A 473 -25.26 -26.21 -15.51
N PRO A 474 -26.60 -26.39 -15.61
CA PRO A 474 -27.57 -25.37 -15.17
C PRO A 474 -27.38 -25.00 -13.72
N ILE A 475 -27.66 -23.73 -13.36
CA ILE A 475 -27.51 -23.20 -12.01
C ILE A 475 -28.32 -24.04 -10.99
N LYS A 476 -29.50 -24.51 -11.34
CA LYS A 476 -30.33 -25.37 -10.50
C LYS A 476 -29.63 -26.67 -10.06
N ASP A 477 -28.70 -27.15 -10.87
CA ASP A 477 -27.92 -28.38 -10.61
C ASP A 477 -26.59 -28.04 -9.92
N LEU A 478 -26.00 -26.89 -10.22
CA LEU A 478 -24.72 -26.46 -9.68
C LEU A 478 -24.83 -26.08 -8.20
N LEU A 479 -25.79 -25.24 -7.83
CA LEU A 479 -25.89 -24.70 -6.46
C LEU A 479 -26.01 -25.79 -5.40
N PRO A 480 -26.83 -26.86 -5.57
CA PRO A 480 -26.91 -27.92 -4.58
C PRO A 480 -25.60 -28.67 -4.33
N ARG A 481 -24.70 -28.71 -5.31
CA ARG A 481 -23.35 -29.27 -5.15
C ARG A 481 -22.42 -28.34 -4.39
N LEU A 482 -22.66 -27.02 -4.44
CA LEU A 482 -21.82 -26.02 -3.76
C LEU A 482 -22.18 -25.90 -2.28
N THR A 483 -23.43 -26.09 -1.91
CA THR A 483 -23.89 -25.90 -0.52
C THR A 483 -23.11 -26.74 0.50
N PRO A 484 -22.88 -28.06 0.27
CA PRO A 484 -22.03 -28.84 1.18
C PRO A 484 -20.58 -28.36 1.26
N ILE A 485 -20.06 -27.80 0.18
CA ILE A 485 -18.68 -27.32 0.11
C ILE A 485 -18.47 -26.07 0.97
N LEU A 486 -19.52 -25.29 1.26
CA LEU A 486 -19.45 -24.17 2.19
C LEU A 486 -18.96 -24.57 3.58
N LYS A 487 -19.15 -25.84 3.98
CA LYS A 487 -18.69 -26.37 5.26
C LYS A 487 -17.19 -26.69 5.29
N ASN A 488 -16.50 -26.63 4.17
CA ASN A 488 -15.08 -26.93 4.10
C ASN A 488 -14.28 -25.96 4.96
N ARG A 489 -13.29 -26.46 5.69
CA ARG A 489 -12.49 -25.65 6.63
C ARG A 489 -11.32 -24.92 5.97
N HIS A 490 -10.96 -25.27 4.75
CA HIS A 490 -9.85 -24.66 4.03
C HIS A 490 -10.25 -23.30 3.48
N GLU A 491 -9.46 -22.25 3.80
CA GLU A 491 -9.78 -20.86 3.46
C GLU A 491 -9.97 -20.62 1.95
N LYS A 492 -9.11 -21.19 1.12
CA LYS A 492 -9.22 -21.04 -0.34
C LYS A 492 -10.53 -21.61 -0.87
N VAL A 493 -10.93 -22.78 -0.37
CA VAL A 493 -12.19 -23.43 -0.74
C VAL A 493 -13.38 -22.57 -0.28
N GLN A 494 -13.36 -22.11 0.96
CA GLN A 494 -14.41 -21.25 1.50
C GLN A 494 -14.57 -19.98 0.70
N GLU A 495 -13.46 -19.28 0.43
CA GLU A 495 -13.47 -18.01 -0.30
C GLU A 495 -14.05 -18.16 -1.71
N ASN A 496 -13.56 -19.12 -2.46
CA ASN A 496 -14.04 -19.34 -3.82
C ASN A 496 -15.47 -19.86 -3.88
N CYS A 497 -15.85 -20.70 -2.93
CA CYS A 497 -17.21 -21.21 -2.84
C CYS A 497 -18.21 -20.11 -2.48
N ILE A 498 -17.90 -19.27 -1.48
CA ILE A 498 -18.80 -18.17 -1.08
C ILE A 498 -18.89 -17.12 -2.18
N ASP A 499 -17.80 -16.82 -2.88
CA ASP A 499 -17.82 -15.89 -4.01
C ASP A 499 -18.73 -16.40 -5.13
N LEU A 500 -18.66 -17.70 -5.44
CA LEU A 500 -19.49 -18.32 -6.47
C LEU A 500 -20.97 -18.34 -6.06
N VAL A 501 -21.26 -18.74 -4.82
CA VAL A 501 -22.62 -18.73 -4.27
C VAL A 501 -23.18 -17.30 -4.25
N GLY A 502 -22.36 -16.32 -3.85
CA GLY A 502 -22.76 -14.92 -3.84
C GLY A 502 -23.09 -14.38 -5.24
N ARG A 503 -22.31 -14.78 -6.24
CA ARG A 503 -22.56 -14.39 -7.63
C ARG A 503 -23.90 -14.98 -8.14
N ILE A 504 -24.17 -16.24 -7.79
CA ILE A 504 -25.43 -16.87 -8.15
C ILE A 504 -26.59 -16.17 -7.44
N ALA A 505 -26.46 -15.84 -6.17
CA ALA A 505 -27.47 -15.09 -5.42
C ALA A 505 -27.75 -13.71 -6.02
N ASP A 506 -26.72 -13.03 -6.48
CA ASP A 506 -26.86 -11.69 -7.10
C ASP A 506 -27.59 -11.73 -8.44
N ARG A 507 -27.27 -12.68 -9.31
CA ARG A 507 -27.69 -12.66 -10.72
C ARG A 507 -28.57 -13.83 -11.15
N GLY A 508 -28.67 -14.89 -10.39
CA GLY A 508 -29.37 -16.12 -10.78
C GLY A 508 -30.26 -16.69 -9.69
N ALA A 509 -30.70 -15.88 -8.77
CA ALA A 509 -31.49 -16.31 -7.63
C ALA A 509 -32.83 -16.98 -8.04
N GLU A 510 -33.43 -16.53 -9.13
CA GLU A 510 -34.71 -17.04 -9.67
C GLU A 510 -34.62 -18.50 -10.14
N PHE A 511 -33.44 -19.02 -10.39
CA PHE A 511 -33.25 -20.41 -10.81
C PHE A 511 -33.29 -21.40 -9.66
N VAL A 512 -33.37 -20.91 -8.41
CA VAL A 512 -33.29 -21.73 -7.19
C VAL A 512 -34.45 -21.38 -6.26
N PRO A 513 -35.09 -22.39 -5.61
CA PRO A 513 -36.19 -22.12 -4.67
C PRO A 513 -35.71 -21.31 -3.43
N ALA A 514 -36.60 -20.45 -2.91
CA ALA A 514 -36.31 -19.63 -1.71
C ALA A 514 -35.90 -20.49 -0.51
N ARG A 515 -36.45 -21.66 -0.36
CA ARG A 515 -36.10 -22.62 0.69
C ARG A 515 -34.62 -23.00 0.71
N GLU A 516 -34.03 -23.17 -0.49
CA GLU A 516 -32.62 -23.50 -0.59
C GLU A 516 -31.73 -22.30 -0.20
N TRP A 517 -32.16 -21.09 -0.56
CA TRP A 517 -31.45 -19.88 -0.15
C TRP A 517 -31.44 -19.69 1.38
N MET A 518 -32.56 -20.01 2.05
CA MET A 518 -32.59 -19.95 3.51
C MET A 518 -31.66 -20.98 4.14
N ARG A 519 -31.56 -22.16 3.59
CA ARG A 519 -30.59 -23.18 4.04
C ARG A 519 -29.16 -22.65 3.94
N ILE A 520 -28.85 -21.98 2.84
CA ILE A 520 -27.53 -21.36 2.62
C ILE A 520 -27.27 -20.28 3.66
N CYS A 521 -28.27 -19.47 4.03
CA CYS A 521 -28.12 -18.45 5.07
C CYS A 521 -27.66 -19.04 6.40
N PHE A 522 -28.18 -20.20 6.81
CA PHE A 522 -27.74 -20.86 8.04
C PHE A 522 -26.28 -21.31 7.97
N GLU A 523 -25.83 -21.80 6.82
CA GLU A 523 -24.42 -22.17 6.62
C GLU A 523 -23.51 -20.92 6.64
N LEU A 524 -23.98 -19.79 6.11
CA LEU A 524 -23.23 -18.55 6.08
C LEU A 524 -22.97 -17.97 7.47
N LEU A 525 -23.83 -18.25 8.46
CA LEU A 525 -23.61 -17.76 9.83
C LEU A 525 -22.26 -18.24 10.39
N GLU A 526 -21.84 -19.47 10.09
CA GLU A 526 -20.56 -20.00 10.53
C GLU A 526 -19.36 -19.27 9.87
N MET A 527 -19.55 -18.72 8.69
CA MET A 527 -18.50 -18.02 7.95
C MET A 527 -18.29 -16.58 8.44
N LEU A 528 -19.20 -16.02 9.22
CA LEU A 528 -19.04 -14.69 9.82
C LEU A 528 -17.87 -14.63 10.81
N LYS A 529 -17.44 -15.76 11.37
CA LYS A 529 -16.31 -15.86 12.28
C LYS A 529 -14.99 -16.25 11.61
N ALA A 530 -14.94 -16.30 10.28
CA ALA A 530 -13.74 -16.64 9.54
C ALA A 530 -12.58 -15.68 9.85
N HIS A 531 -11.35 -16.20 9.88
CA HIS A 531 -10.17 -15.39 10.17
C HIS A 531 -9.83 -14.43 9.01
N LYS A 532 -10.05 -14.86 7.77
CA LYS A 532 -9.74 -14.06 6.60
C LYS A 532 -10.81 -13.00 6.36
N LYS A 533 -10.38 -11.74 6.28
CA LYS A 533 -11.27 -10.60 6.05
C LYS A 533 -12.07 -10.73 4.74
N GLY A 534 -11.44 -11.24 3.67
CA GLY A 534 -12.10 -11.46 2.38
C GLY A 534 -13.30 -12.39 2.46
N ILE A 535 -13.20 -13.46 3.26
CA ILE A 535 -14.29 -14.41 3.47
C ILE A 535 -15.45 -13.74 4.22
N ARG A 536 -15.15 -13.01 5.29
CA ARG A 536 -16.18 -12.28 6.05
C ARG A 536 -16.92 -11.27 5.17
N ARG A 537 -16.18 -10.52 4.38
CA ARG A 537 -16.75 -9.52 3.45
C ARG A 537 -17.65 -10.17 2.40
N ALA A 538 -17.19 -11.26 1.79
CA ALA A 538 -17.99 -12.01 0.82
C ALA A 538 -19.27 -12.57 1.46
N THR A 539 -19.18 -13.05 2.71
CA THR A 539 -20.31 -13.58 3.46
C THR A 539 -21.37 -12.51 3.72
N VAL A 540 -20.97 -11.34 4.22
CA VAL A 540 -21.95 -10.26 4.51
C VAL A 540 -22.61 -9.75 3.23
N ASN A 541 -21.86 -9.65 2.14
CA ASN A 541 -22.42 -9.26 0.84
C ASN A 541 -23.42 -10.30 0.31
N THR A 542 -23.17 -11.59 0.53
CA THR A 542 -24.06 -12.67 0.10
C THR A 542 -25.38 -12.64 0.87
N PHE A 543 -25.37 -12.32 2.16
CA PHE A 543 -26.62 -12.09 2.91
C PHE A 543 -27.47 -10.99 2.25
N GLY A 544 -26.85 -9.91 1.80
CA GLY A 544 -27.54 -8.85 1.06
C GLY A 544 -28.17 -9.33 -0.25
N TYR A 545 -27.43 -10.07 -1.03
CA TYR A 545 -27.92 -10.64 -2.32
C TYR A 545 -29.09 -11.61 -2.11
N ILE A 546 -28.99 -12.49 -1.11
CA ILE A 546 -30.07 -13.43 -0.77
C ILE A 546 -31.31 -12.68 -0.28
N ALA A 547 -31.14 -11.69 0.58
CA ALA A 547 -32.24 -10.87 1.09
C ALA A 547 -32.98 -10.14 -0.05
N LYS A 548 -32.25 -9.60 -1.02
CA LYS A 548 -32.83 -8.97 -2.19
C LYS A 548 -33.65 -9.95 -3.01
N ALA A 549 -33.18 -11.20 -3.11
CA ALA A 549 -33.81 -12.24 -3.95
C ALA A 549 -35.09 -12.81 -3.33
N ILE A 550 -35.09 -13.12 -2.04
CA ILE A 550 -36.20 -13.81 -1.36
C ILE A 550 -36.99 -12.93 -0.39
N GLY A 551 -36.61 -11.66 -0.25
CA GLY A 551 -37.15 -10.73 0.73
C GLY A 551 -36.35 -10.71 2.02
N PRO A 552 -36.35 -9.57 2.75
CA PRO A 552 -35.48 -9.37 3.90
C PRO A 552 -35.96 -10.02 5.21
N GLN A 553 -37.23 -10.40 5.31
CA GLN A 553 -37.85 -10.77 6.61
C GLN A 553 -37.18 -11.97 7.29
N ASP A 554 -37.03 -13.08 6.58
CA ASP A 554 -36.46 -14.30 7.17
C ASP A 554 -34.96 -14.19 7.36
N VAL A 555 -34.29 -13.52 6.43
CA VAL A 555 -32.83 -13.24 6.51
C VAL A 555 -32.54 -12.35 7.70
N LEU A 556 -33.32 -11.29 7.88
CA LEU A 556 -33.18 -10.36 8.99
C LEU A 556 -33.44 -11.05 10.34
N ALA A 557 -34.47 -11.87 10.44
CA ALA A 557 -34.77 -12.62 11.66
C ALA A 557 -33.58 -13.52 12.05
N THR A 558 -32.95 -14.18 11.09
CA THR A 558 -31.77 -15.01 11.30
C THR A 558 -30.61 -14.19 11.83
N LEU A 559 -30.34 -13.02 11.21
CA LEU A 559 -29.25 -12.14 11.61
C LEU A 559 -29.49 -11.52 12.99
N LEU A 560 -30.70 -11.07 13.29
CA LEU A 560 -31.04 -10.50 14.60
C LEU A 560 -30.84 -11.54 15.72
N ASN A 561 -31.23 -12.78 15.48
CA ASN A 561 -30.97 -13.85 16.42
C ASN A 561 -29.48 -14.11 16.64
N ASN A 562 -28.66 -13.90 15.60
CA ASN A 562 -27.21 -14.08 15.70
C ASN A 562 -26.50 -12.97 16.50
N LEU A 563 -27.17 -11.87 16.85
CA LEU A 563 -26.61 -10.84 17.72
C LEU A 563 -26.35 -11.34 19.16
N LYS A 564 -26.91 -12.48 19.52
CA LYS A 564 -26.74 -13.12 20.85
C LYS A 564 -25.43 -13.89 20.98
N VAL A 565 -24.69 -14.08 19.92
CA VAL A 565 -23.43 -14.84 19.89
C VAL A 565 -22.37 -14.19 20.76
N GLN A 566 -21.59 -14.99 21.48
CA GLN A 566 -20.56 -14.51 22.41
C GLN A 566 -19.32 -13.93 21.71
N GLU A 567 -18.94 -14.47 20.57
CA GLU A 567 -17.76 -14.03 19.84
C GLU A 567 -17.96 -12.64 19.23
N ARG A 568 -17.10 -11.70 19.64
CA ARG A 568 -17.19 -10.29 19.22
C ARG A 568 -17.14 -10.09 17.71
N GLN A 569 -16.19 -10.75 17.04
CA GLN A 569 -16.01 -10.59 15.60
C GLN A 569 -17.24 -11.08 14.83
N ASN A 570 -17.83 -12.18 15.26
CA ASN A 570 -19.06 -12.70 14.68
C ASN A 570 -20.21 -11.69 14.84
N ARG A 571 -20.37 -11.10 16.04
CA ARG A 571 -21.39 -10.06 16.26
C ARG A 571 -21.19 -8.83 15.38
N VAL A 572 -19.95 -8.35 15.26
CA VAL A 572 -19.63 -7.19 14.40
C VAL A 572 -19.97 -7.49 12.93
N CYS A 573 -19.59 -8.65 12.42
CA CYS A 573 -19.94 -9.04 11.06
C CYS A 573 -21.44 -9.20 10.86
N THR A 574 -22.16 -9.67 11.86
CA THR A 574 -23.63 -9.74 11.85
C THR A 574 -24.23 -8.33 11.72
N THR A 575 -23.71 -7.35 12.45
CA THR A 575 -24.19 -5.95 12.35
C THR A 575 -23.95 -5.37 10.96
N VAL A 576 -22.81 -5.68 10.34
CA VAL A 576 -22.52 -5.26 8.97
C VAL A 576 -23.51 -5.92 7.99
N ALA A 577 -23.79 -7.20 8.16
CA ALA A 577 -24.76 -7.91 7.33
C ALA A 577 -26.17 -7.32 7.44
N ILE A 578 -26.60 -6.95 8.64
CA ILE A 578 -27.90 -6.28 8.87
C ILE A 578 -27.94 -4.95 8.12
N ALA A 579 -26.88 -4.15 8.20
CA ALA A 579 -26.79 -2.87 7.51
C ALA A 579 -26.82 -3.04 5.98
N ILE A 580 -26.17 -4.06 5.46
CA ILE A 580 -26.16 -4.37 4.03
C ILE A 580 -27.55 -4.81 3.54
N VAL A 581 -28.25 -5.63 4.34
CA VAL A 581 -29.65 -6.01 4.04
C VAL A 581 -30.54 -4.76 3.98
N ALA A 582 -30.37 -3.83 4.92
CA ALA A 582 -31.11 -2.58 4.95
C ALA A 582 -30.82 -1.71 3.71
N GLU A 583 -29.56 -1.60 3.32
CA GLU A 583 -29.17 -0.85 2.10
C GLU A 583 -29.77 -1.50 0.84
N THR A 584 -29.66 -2.81 0.74
CA THR A 584 -30.07 -3.57 -0.45
C THR A 584 -31.59 -3.62 -0.61
N CYS A 585 -32.34 -3.83 0.50
CA CYS A 585 -33.79 -4.06 0.49
C CYS A 585 -34.61 -2.81 0.85
N SER A 586 -33.97 -1.70 1.10
CA SER A 586 -34.51 -0.43 1.62
C SER A 586 -34.61 -0.42 3.16
N PRO A 587 -34.21 0.69 3.80
CA PRO A 587 -34.15 0.77 5.26
C PRO A 587 -35.50 0.57 5.96
N PHE A 588 -36.63 0.95 5.35
CA PHE A 588 -37.96 0.81 5.96
C PHE A 588 -38.33 -0.67 6.18
N THR A 589 -37.74 -1.60 5.46
CA THR A 589 -37.99 -3.04 5.62
C THR A 589 -37.27 -3.64 6.84
N VAL A 590 -36.22 -2.98 7.30
CA VAL A 590 -35.33 -3.47 8.35
C VAL A 590 -35.49 -2.69 9.66
N LEU A 591 -35.63 -1.37 9.61
CA LEU A 591 -35.61 -0.50 10.78
C LEU A 591 -36.65 -0.85 11.86
N PRO A 592 -37.93 -1.15 11.56
CA PRO A 592 -38.87 -1.46 12.60
C PRO A 592 -38.47 -2.67 13.43
N ALA A 593 -38.07 -3.76 12.81
CA ALA A 593 -37.64 -4.98 13.51
C ALA A 593 -36.33 -4.75 14.28
N LEU A 594 -35.37 -4.03 13.67
CA LEU A 594 -34.06 -3.72 14.27
C LEU A 594 -34.26 -2.84 15.53
N MET A 595 -35.07 -1.81 15.46
CA MET A 595 -35.35 -0.91 16.58
C MET A 595 -36.12 -1.62 17.69
N ASN A 596 -37.02 -2.53 17.34
CA ASN A 596 -37.74 -3.35 18.32
C ASN A 596 -36.81 -4.28 19.08
N GLU A 597 -35.77 -4.78 18.43
CA GLU A 597 -34.75 -5.65 19.06
C GLU A 597 -33.94 -4.90 20.13
N TYR A 598 -33.84 -3.58 20.08
CA TYR A 598 -33.18 -2.76 21.10
C TYR A 598 -33.86 -2.89 22.47
N ARG A 599 -35.13 -3.27 22.51
CA ARG A 599 -35.89 -3.50 23.76
C ARG A 599 -35.49 -4.77 24.49
N VAL A 600 -34.77 -5.69 23.83
CA VAL A 600 -34.26 -6.91 24.47
C VAL A 600 -33.23 -6.50 25.53
N PRO A 601 -33.36 -7.04 26.79
CA PRO A 601 -32.51 -6.56 27.89
C PRO A 601 -31.06 -7.04 27.86
N GLU A 602 -30.64 -7.72 26.82
CA GLU A 602 -29.24 -8.16 26.65
C GLU A 602 -28.36 -7.05 26.10
N LEU A 603 -27.26 -6.76 26.81
CA LEU A 603 -26.33 -5.70 26.48
C LEU A 603 -25.72 -5.88 25.09
N ASN A 604 -25.29 -7.11 24.74
CA ASN A 604 -24.69 -7.41 23.43
C ASN A 604 -25.68 -7.18 22.29
N VAL A 605 -26.96 -7.50 22.51
CA VAL A 605 -28.01 -7.28 21.49
C VAL A 605 -28.22 -5.78 21.28
N GLN A 606 -28.34 -5.01 22.35
CA GLN A 606 -28.51 -3.56 22.27
C GLN A 606 -27.35 -2.87 21.59
N ASN A 607 -26.13 -3.23 21.96
CA ASN A 607 -24.92 -2.73 21.30
C ASN A 607 -24.85 -3.13 19.82
N GLY A 608 -25.31 -4.34 19.51
CA GLY A 608 -25.40 -4.82 18.13
C GLY A 608 -26.41 -4.02 17.31
N VAL A 609 -27.55 -3.66 17.90
CA VAL A 609 -28.54 -2.78 17.22
C VAL A 609 -27.94 -1.40 16.93
N LEU A 610 -27.29 -0.79 17.90
CA LEU A 610 -26.62 0.50 17.73
C LEU A 610 -25.52 0.45 16.65
N LYS A 611 -24.73 -0.61 16.65
CA LYS A 611 -23.69 -0.83 15.65
C LYS A 611 -24.28 -1.00 14.25
N SER A 612 -25.36 -1.75 14.15
CA SER A 612 -26.10 -1.92 12.89
C SER A 612 -26.64 -0.59 12.38
N LEU A 613 -27.17 0.26 13.25
CA LEU A 613 -27.64 1.61 12.88
C LEU A 613 -26.48 2.49 12.41
N SER A 614 -25.33 2.43 13.08
CA SER A 614 -24.14 3.17 12.67
C SER A 614 -23.71 2.81 11.24
N PHE A 615 -23.59 1.53 10.94
CA PHE A 615 -23.24 1.08 9.59
C PHE A 615 -24.35 1.39 8.57
N LEU A 616 -25.60 1.25 8.98
CA LEU A 616 -26.74 1.53 8.11
C LEU A 616 -26.71 2.98 7.62
N PHE A 617 -26.56 3.94 8.52
CA PHE A 617 -26.50 5.36 8.12
C PHE A 617 -25.23 5.70 7.35
N GLU A 618 -24.12 5.03 7.61
CA GLU A 618 -22.92 5.15 6.78
C GLU A 618 -23.21 4.72 5.33
N TYR A 619 -23.92 3.60 5.14
CA TYR A 619 -24.14 3.03 3.82
C TYR A 619 -25.23 3.72 3.02
N ILE A 620 -26.32 4.13 3.66
CA ILE A 620 -27.44 4.75 2.95
C ILE A 620 -27.24 6.24 2.62
N GLY A 621 -26.29 6.92 3.29
CA GLY A 621 -25.94 8.31 3.00
C GLY A 621 -27.14 9.25 3.03
N GLU A 622 -27.43 9.88 1.91
CA GLU A 622 -28.52 10.87 1.76
C GLU A 622 -29.91 10.31 2.06
N MET A 623 -30.13 9.02 1.88
CA MET A 623 -31.41 8.38 2.20
C MET A 623 -31.72 8.42 3.71
N GLY A 624 -30.72 8.69 4.54
CA GLY A 624 -30.88 8.87 5.97
C GLY A 624 -31.87 9.98 6.36
N LYS A 625 -32.05 10.95 5.50
CA LYS A 625 -33.03 12.04 5.65
C LYS A 625 -34.46 11.53 5.95
N ASP A 626 -34.87 10.42 5.35
CA ASP A 626 -36.20 9.85 5.53
C ASP A 626 -36.37 9.08 6.84
N TYR A 627 -35.26 8.74 7.51
CA TYR A 627 -35.26 7.84 8.68
C TYR A 627 -34.72 8.47 9.95
N ILE A 628 -34.09 9.62 9.87
CA ILE A 628 -33.43 10.25 11.01
C ILE A 628 -34.37 10.51 12.19
N TYR A 629 -35.59 10.98 11.91
CA TYR A 629 -36.57 11.30 12.96
C TYR A 629 -37.08 10.03 13.67
N ALA A 630 -37.20 8.94 12.95
CA ALA A 630 -37.63 7.67 13.51
C ALA A 630 -36.60 7.07 14.49
N VAL A 631 -35.33 7.28 14.21
CA VAL A 631 -34.22 6.68 14.97
C VAL A 631 -33.74 7.58 16.13
N THR A 632 -33.99 8.88 16.05
CA THR A 632 -33.57 9.85 17.06
C THR A 632 -33.88 9.45 18.50
N PRO A 633 -35.12 9.03 18.87
CA PRO A 633 -35.43 8.63 20.27
C PRO A 633 -34.54 7.51 20.79
N LEU A 634 -34.24 6.53 19.97
CA LEU A 634 -33.37 5.41 20.36
C LEU A 634 -31.93 5.89 20.62
N LEU A 635 -31.42 6.79 19.78
CA LEU A 635 -30.08 7.37 19.94
C LEU A 635 -29.98 8.26 21.18
N GLU A 636 -31.04 9.02 21.50
CA GLU A 636 -31.11 9.79 22.74
C GLU A 636 -30.93 8.89 23.96
N ASP A 637 -31.69 7.80 24.01
CA ASP A 637 -31.63 6.81 25.09
C ASP A 637 -30.22 6.23 25.21
N ALA A 638 -29.63 5.83 24.08
CA ALA A 638 -28.29 5.24 24.04
C ALA A 638 -27.18 6.22 24.46
N LEU A 639 -27.29 7.50 24.10
CA LEU A 639 -26.31 8.53 24.47
C LEU A 639 -26.33 8.87 25.97
N MET A 640 -27.41 8.56 26.66
CA MET A 640 -27.57 8.74 28.12
C MET A 640 -27.35 7.46 28.90
N ASP A 641 -27.13 6.35 28.24
CA ASP A 641 -26.96 5.05 28.90
C ASP A 641 -25.67 5.01 29.74
N ARG A 642 -25.72 4.20 30.80
CA ARG A 642 -24.54 4.00 31.66
C ARG A 642 -23.41 3.23 30.98
N ASP A 643 -23.76 2.40 30.00
CA ASP A 643 -22.79 1.60 29.27
C ASP A 643 -21.98 2.46 28.31
N LEU A 644 -20.65 2.38 28.43
CA LEU A 644 -19.71 3.13 27.58
C LEU A 644 -19.83 2.76 26.11
N VAL A 645 -20.06 1.48 25.82
CA VAL A 645 -20.19 1.00 24.43
C VAL A 645 -21.45 1.53 23.77
N HIS A 646 -22.56 1.64 24.53
CA HIS A 646 -23.79 2.27 24.03
C HIS A 646 -23.51 3.72 23.59
N ARG A 647 -22.89 4.50 24.45
CA ARG A 647 -22.59 5.90 24.15
C ARG A 647 -21.64 6.07 23.00
N GLN A 648 -20.58 5.25 22.96
CA GLN A 648 -19.61 5.26 21.87
C GLN A 648 -20.26 4.93 20.53
N THR A 649 -21.03 3.88 20.47
CA THR A 649 -21.65 3.42 19.23
C THR A 649 -22.77 4.36 18.77
N ALA A 650 -23.53 4.91 19.71
CA ALA A 650 -24.54 5.93 19.39
C ALA A 650 -23.88 7.20 18.84
N ALA A 651 -22.75 7.64 19.40
CA ALA A 651 -22.01 8.76 18.88
C ALA A 651 -21.51 8.50 17.44
N SER A 652 -21.06 7.30 17.14
CA SER A 652 -20.66 6.90 15.79
C SER A 652 -21.86 6.92 14.82
N ALA A 653 -23.01 6.46 15.25
CA ALA A 653 -24.24 6.53 14.46
C ALA A 653 -24.62 7.98 14.14
N VAL A 654 -24.52 8.88 15.13
CA VAL A 654 -24.78 10.30 14.95
C VAL A 654 -23.83 10.92 13.93
N LYS A 655 -22.55 10.57 13.99
CA LYS A 655 -21.54 11.01 13.00
C LYS A 655 -21.98 10.67 11.57
N HIS A 656 -22.32 9.40 11.36
CA HIS A 656 -22.69 8.94 10.01
C HIS A 656 -24.02 9.56 9.53
N MET A 657 -24.98 9.73 10.44
CA MET A 657 -26.23 10.43 10.12
C MET A 657 -25.96 11.88 9.70
N ALA A 658 -25.16 12.61 10.48
CA ALA A 658 -24.84 14.00 10.20
C ALA A 658 -24.17 14.16 8.83
N LEU A 659 -23.15 13.33 8.55
CA LEU A 659 -22.44 13.37 7.27
C LEU A 659 -23.34 13.01 6.08
N GLY A 660 -24.26 12.06 6.28
CA GLY A 660 -25.16 11.61 5.22
C GLY A 660 -26.23 12.64 4.85
N VAL A 661 -26.77 13.38 5.83
CA VAL A 661 -27.87 14.32 5.63
C VAL A 661 -27.43 15.79 5.58
N ALA A 662 -26.14 16.05 5.52
CA ALA A 662 -25.63 17.41 5.45
C ALA A 662 -26.25 18.18 4.28
N GLY A 663 -26.84 19.35 4.57
CA GLY A 663 -27.50 20.22 3.57
C GLY A 663 -28.87 19.76 3.12
N LEU A 664 -29.46 18.74 3.72
CA LEU A 664 -30.76 18.18 3.30
C LEU A 664 -31.95 18.61 4.17
N GLY A 665 -31.76 19.60 5.05
CA GLY A 665 -32.86 20.15 5.84
C GLY A 665 -33.19 19.43 7.14
N CYS A 666 -32.25 18.62 7.65
CA CYS A 666 -32.39 17.85 8.91
C CYS A 666 -31.67 18.52 10.09
N GLU A 667 -31.34 19.81 10.00
CA GLU A 667 -30.58 20.55 10.99
C GLU A 667 -31.23 20.52 12.38
N ASP A 668 -32.55 20.59 12.47
CA ASP A 668 -33.32 20.54 13.71
C ASP A 668 -33.07 19.22 14.47
N ALA A 669 -33.13 18.10 13.78
CA ALA A 669 -32.87 16.78 14.37
C ALA A 669 -31.40 16.66 14.81
N LEU A 670 -30.49 17.19 14.01
CA LEU A 670 -29.06 17.14 14.32
C LEU A 670 -28.70 18.01 15.53
N VAL A 671 -29.25 19.22 15.62
CA VAL A 671 -29.09 20.09 16.81
C VAL A 671 -29.64 19.40 18.05
N HIS A 672 -30.79 18.78 17.93
CA HIS A 672 -31.38 18.02 19.03
C HIS A 672 -30.43 16.90 19.51
N LEU A 673 -29.87 16.12 18.60
CA LEU A 673 -28.89 15.07 18.92
C LEU A 673 -27.60 15.63 19.50
N LEU A 674 -27.14 16.80 19.02
CA LEU A 674 -25.95 17.46 19.53
C LEU A 674 -26.07 17.76 21.03
N ASN A 675 -27.27 18.13 21.50
CA ASN A 675 -27.56 18.33 22.92
C ASN A 675 -27.34 17.07 23.78
N TYR A 676 -27.50 15.88 23.20
CA TYR A 676 -27.26 14.59 23.87
C TYR A 676 -25.80 14.13 23.70
N VAL A 677 -25.15 14.49 22.62
CA VAL A 677 -23.73 14.19 22.38
C VAL A 677 -22.83 15.02 23.31
N TRP A 678 -23.17 16.32 23.46
CA TRP A 678 -22.31 17.29 24.15
C TRP A 678 -21.96 16.93 25.57
N PRO A 679 -22.85 16.44 26.43
CA PRO A 679 -22.49 16.07 27.80
C PRO A 679 -21.37 15.02 27.89
N ASN A 680 -21.12 14.27 26.83
CA ASN A 680 -20.11 13.24 26.77
C ASN A 680 -18.69 13.78 26.47
N ILE A 681 -18.51 15.09 26.26
CA ILE A 681 -17.17 15.68 25.99
C ILE A 681 -16.21 15.53 27.17
N PHE A 682 -16.72 15.30 28.38
CA PHE A 682 -15.92 15.12 29.60
C PHE A 682 -15.56 13.65 29.86
N GLU A 683 -15.92 12.75 28.95
CA GLU A 683 -15.65 11.34 29.13
C GLU A 683 -14.13 11.07 29.09
N THR A 684 -13.68 10.15 29.97
CA THR A 684 -12.26 9.83 30.12
C THR A 684 -11.83 8.60 29.29
N SER A 685 -12.76 7.75 28.89
CA SER A 685 -12.47 6.59 28.04
C SER A 685 -12.02 7.06 26.64
N PRO A 686 -10.82 6.65 26.18
CA PRO A 686 -10.32 7.09 24.86
C PRO A 686 -11.25 6.76 23.70
N HIS A 687 -11.89 5.60 23.75
CA HIS A 687 -12.80 5.16 22.69
C HIS A 687 -14.07 6.00 22.64
N VAL A 688 -14.64 6.31 23.80
CA VAL A 688 -15.85 7.13 23.89
C VAL A 688 -15.57 8.56 23.47
N ILE A 689 -14.49 9.16 24.01
CA ILE A 689 -14.16 10.56 23.70
C ILE A 689 -13.80 10.74 22.20
N ASN A 690 -13.11 9.78 21.59
CA ASN A 690 -12.82 9.82 20.16
C ASN A 690 -14.11 9.75 19.33
N ALA A 691 -15.04 8.87 19.67
CA ALA A 691 -16.33 8.78 18.99
C ALA A 691 -17.14 10.07 19.13
N VAL A 692 -17.14 10.68 20.31
CA VAL A 692 -17.82 11.94 20.59
C VAL A 692 -17.20 13.09 19.78
N MET A 693 -15.87 13.17 19.73
CA MET A 693 -15.19 14.20 18.94
C MET A 693 -15.44 14.04 17.44
N GLU A 694 -15.47 12.82 16.95
CA GLU A 694 -15.85 12.53 15.55
C GLU A 694 -17.30 12.91 15.26
N ALA A 695 -18.21 12.67 16.20
CA ALA A 695 -19.61 13.08 16.05
C ALA A 695 -19.75 14.62 16.00
N ILE A 696 -19.01 15.33 16.83
CA ILE A 696 -18.97 16.80 16.81
C ILE A 696 -18.41 17.30 15.47
N GLU A 697 -17.39 16.65 14.95
CA GLU A 697 -16.83 17.00 13.63
C GLU A 697 -17.86 16.77 12.50
N GLY A 698 -18.60 15.67 12.55
CA GLY A 698 -19.71 15.42 11.63
C GLY A 698 -20.79 16.48 11.73
N MET A 699 -21.12 16.91 12.95
CA MET A 699 -22.07 18.01 13.20
C MET A 699 -21.57 19.34 12.65
N ARG A 700 -20.26 19.62 12.76
CA ARG A 700 -19.65 20.80 12.16
C ARG A 700 -19.89 20.83 10.64
N VAL A 701 -19.68 19.69 9.99
CA VAL A 701 -19.91 19.59 8.54
C VAL A 701 -21.38 19.82 8.19
N ALA A 702 -22.29 19.24 8.96
CA ALA A 702 -23.73 19.30 8.66
C ALA A 702 -24.40 20.60 9.09
N LEU A 703 -24.04 21.14 10.25
CA LEU A 703 -24.68 22.33 10.86
C LEU A 703 -23.89 23.62 10.62
N GLY A 704 -22.64 23.51 10.24
CA GLY A 704 -21.73 24.64 10.14
C GLY A 704 -20.96 24.91 11.43
N ALA A 705 -19.78 25.50 11.30
CA ALA A 705 -18.88 25.76 12.41
C ALA A 705 -19.47 26.73 13.43
N ALA A 706 -20.27 27.71 13.00
CA ALA A 706 -20.88 28.71 13.87
C ALA A 706 -21.83 28.12 14.92
N VAL A 707 -22.64 27.13 14.53
CA VAL A 707 -23.57 26.46 15.45
C VAL A 707 -22.79 25.72 16.55
N VAL A 708 -21.76 24.99 16.16
CA VAL A 708 -20.92 24.25 17.13
C VAL A 708 -20.10 25.20 18.00
N LEU A 709 -19.64 26.33 17.44
CA LEU A 709 -18.92 27.36 18.22
C LEU A 709 -19.79 27.88 19.38
N ASN A 710 -21.08 28.06 19.18
CA ASN A 710 -21.99 28.50 20.25
C ASN A 710 -21.98 27.54 21.46
N TYR A 711 -21.86 26.25 21.22
CA TYR A 711 -21.70 25.26 22.29
C TYR A 711 -20.34 25.41 23.00
N CYS A 712 -19.28 25.75 22.27
CA CYS A 712 -17.95 25.95 22.85
C CYS A 712 -17.87 27.18 23.74
N LEU A 713 -18.59 28.25 23.42
CA LEU A 713 -18.53 29.50 24.16
C LEU A 713 -18.92 29.34 25.63
N GLN A 714 -19.72 28.33 25.96
CA GLN A 714 -20.15 28.06 27.34
C GLN A 714 -18.98 27.68 28.27
N GLY A 715 -17.92 27.11 27.77
CA GLY A 715 -16.85 26.55 28.57
C GLY A 715 -15.45 27.10 28.33
N LEU A 716 -15.23 27.94 27.30
CA LEU A 716 -13.91 28.48 26.99
C LEU A 716 -13.30 29.31 28.13
N PHE A 717 -14.14 29.97 28.91
CA PHE A 717 -13.76 30.83 30.01
C PHE A 717 -14.22 30.30 31.35
N HIS A 718 -14.55 29.01 31.46
CA HIS A 718 -15.00 28.38 32.71
C HIS A 718 -13.91 28.48 33.79
N PRO A 719 -14.27 28.69 35.08
CA PRO A 719 -13.28 28.80 36.15
C PRO A 719 -12.42 27.55 36.36
N ALA A 720 -12.99 26.36 36.13
CA ALA A 720 -12.24 25.12 36.26
C ALA A 720 -11.36 24.84 35.04
N ARG A 721 -10.07 24.68 35.28
CA ARG A 721 -9.07 24.42 34.22
C ARG A 721 -9.39 23.19 33.38
N LYS A 722 -9.80 22.09 34.01
CA LYS A 722 -10.13 20.83 33.30
C LYS A 722 -11.28 21.02 32.31
N VAL A 723 -12.24 21.85 32.64
CA VAL A 723 -13.35 22.19 31.73
C VAL A 723 -12.84 23.03 30.57
N ARG A 724 -12.06 24.08 30.85
CA ARG A 724 -11.48 24.93 29.79
C ARG A 724 -10.67 24.13 28.79
N GLU A 725 -9.83 23.21 29.27
CA GLU A 725 -8.96 22.37 28.41
C GLU A 725 -9.76 21.60 27.36
N VAL A 726 -10.88 20.98 27.76
CA VAL A 726 -11.76 20.25 26.86
C VAL A 726 -12.38 21.16 25.82
N TYR A 727 -12.93 22.29 26.24
CA TYR A 727 -13.58 23.24 25.32
C TYR A 727 -12.59 23.89 24.35
N TRP A 728 -11.37 24.22 24.82
CA TRP A 728 -10.33 24.75 23.93
C TRP A 728 -9.84 23.74 22.93
N LYS A 729 -9.80 22.48 23.29
CA LYS A 729 -9.46 21.41 22.35
C LYS A 729 -10.48 21.30 21.21
N ILE A 730 -11.77 21.38 21.55
CA ILE A 730 -12.84 21.37 20.56
C ILE A 730 -12.78 22.63 19.68
N TYR A 731 -12.59 23.80 20.31
CA TYR A 731 -12.46 25.06 19.59
C TYR A 731 -11.29 25.04 18.59
N ASN A 732 -10.15 24.54 18.98
CA ASN A 732 -8.99 24.44 18.11
C ASN A 732 -9.25 23.53 16.91
N SER A 733 -9.95 22.42 17.13
CA SER A 733 -10.36 21.53 16.03
C SER A 733 -11.31 22.24 15.05
N LEU A 734 -12.26 23.01 15.57
CA LEU A 734 -13.17 23.82 14.74
C LEU A 734 -12.41 24.89 13.94
N TYR A 735 -11.48 25.57 14.61
CA TYR A 735 -10.68 26.64 14.00
C TYR A 735 -9.85 26.09 12.82
N ILE A 736 -9.16 24.98 13.04
CA ILE A 736 -8.34 24.34 11.99
C ILE A 736 -9.20 23.91 10.81
N GLY A 737 -10.38 23.35 11.08
CA GLY A 737 -11.25 22.80 10.04
C GLY A 737 -12.08 23.83 9.28
N ALA A 738 -12.33 25.01 9.84
CA ALA A 738 -13.29 25.96 9.25
C ALA A 738 -13.07 27.43 9.70
N GLN A 739 -11.82 27.86 9.80
CA GLN A 739 -11.49 29.20 10.35
C GLN A 739 -12.19 30.35 9.60
N ASP A 740 -12.29 30.29 8.29
CA ASP A 740 -12.92 31.34 7.48
C ASP A 740 -14.43 31.47 7.76
N ALA A 741 -15.09 30.34 8.02
CA ALA A 741 -16.51 30.32 8.35
C ALA A 741 -16.78 30.83 9.78
N LEU A 742 -15.80 30.77 10.68
CA LEU A 742 -15.94 31.22 12.05
C LEU A 742 -15.85 32.74 12.21
N VAL A 743 -15.21 33.43 11.30
CA VAL A 743 -15.01 34.90 11.38
C VAL A 743 -16.33 35.65 11.59
N ALA A 744 -17.36 35.25 10.88
CA ALA A 744 -18.69 35.89 10.99
C ALA A 744 -19.39 35.63 12.34
N ALA A 745 -18.96 34.56 13.04
CA ALA A 745 -19.56 34.15 14.31
C ALA A 745 -18.77 34.61 15.53
N TYR A 746 -17.60 35.22 15.36
CA TYR A 746 -16.81 35.73 16.46
C TYR A 746 -17.54 36.86 17.17
N PRO A 747 -17.49 36.94 18.52
CA PRO A 747 -18.04 38.05 19.25
C PRO A 747 -17.41 39.36 18.78
N SER A 748 -18.23 40.35 18.46
CA SER A 748 -17.74 41.69 18.16
C SER A 748 -17.72 42.52 19.46
N LEU A 749 -16.70 43.33 19.62
CA LEU A 749 -16.60 44.26 20.76
C LEU A 749 -17.43 45.51 20.41
N GLU A 750 -18.27 45.92 21.36
CA GLU A 750 -19.14 47.10 21.17
C GLU A 750 -18.35 48.40 20.96
N ASP A 751 -17.16 48.50 21.55
CA ASP A 751 -16.30 49.69 21.48
C ASP A 751 -14.92 49.32 20.92
N GLU A 752 -14.83 49.13 19.62
CA GLU A 752 -13.59 48.72 18.94
C GLU A 752 -12.54 49.85 18.96
N HIS A 753 -12.98 51.12 19.01
CA HIS A 753 -12.08 52.27 18.98
C HIS A 753 -11.27 52.44 20.28
N ASN A 754 -11.82 52.01 21.39
CA ASN A 754 -11.15 52.08 22.73
C ASN A 754 -10.55 50.76 23.18
N ASN A 755 -10.42 49.79 22.30
CA ASN A 755 -9.85 48.50 22.63
C ASN A 755 -8.34 48.60 22.86
N VAL A 756 -7.95 48.60 24.14
CA VAL A 756 -6.54 48.70 24.58
C VAL A 756 -5.68 47.50 24.17
N TYR A 757 -6.32 46.40 23.79
CA TYR A 757 -5.62 45.16 23.35
C TYR A 757 -5.46 45.10 21.83
N LYS A 758 -6.01 46.06 21.08
CA LYS A 758 -5.86 46.10 19.62
C LYS A 758 -4.40 46.43 19.29
N ARG A 759 -3.83 45.61 18.40
CA ARG A 759 -2.48 45.78 17.88
C ARG A 759 -2.57 45.96 16.39
N SER A 760 -2.44 47.19 15.90
CA SER A 760 -2.53 47.53 14.49
C SER A 760 -1.45 46.82 13.67
N GLU A 761 -0.28 46.61 14.25
CA GLU A 761 0.83 45.89 13.61
C GLU A 761 0.50 44.42 13.32
N LEU A 762 -0.38 43.79 14.10
CA LEU A 762 -0.81 42.41 13.86
C LEU A 762 -1.78 42.30 12.67
N MET A 763 -2.48 43.40 12.36
CA MET A 763 -3.41 43.45 11.21
C MET A 763 -2.69 43.32 9.87
N MET A 764 -1.37 43.57 9.85
CA MET A 764 -0.55 43.43 8.65
C MET A 764 -0.16 41.98 8.36
N PHE A 765 -0.38 41.06 9.29
CA PHE A 765 -0.04 39.65 9.17
C PHE A 765 -1.25 38.73 9.08
N ILE A 766 -2.45 39.29 9.14
CA ILE A 766 -3.71 38.59 8.94
C ILE A 766 -4.26 38.96 7.57
#